data_1442cc350bf287daff0f332b1432cd6f
#
_entry.id   1442cc350bf287daff0f332b1432cd6f
#
_cell.length_a   1.000
_cell.length_b   1.000
_cell.length_c   1.000
_cell.angle_alpha   90.00
_cell.angle_beta   90.00
_cell.angle_gamma   90.00
#
_symmetry.space_group_name_H-M   'P 1'
#
loop_
_entity.id
_entity.type
_entity.pdbx_description
1 polymer ?
#
loop_
_entity_poly.entity_id
_entity_poly.type
_entity_poly.pdbx_seq_one_letter_code
_entity_poly.pdbx_strand_id
1 'polypeptide(L)'
;KQHGVEITNLCYNRKLKPFAACRTCMVDIRTPEGKKELVYSCTQPVAEGIEIFTSTEETDRYNGACLEMLLVEHPLDCPICDKSGVCPLQDNTEALQLANGRFEIQRRNEPSDKSNPLIEFYLNRCIMCGLCVRACDEIQGVQALDFHQRGMKTTIGTANQEPLDCEFCGQCITICPTGALMDMSSQERGLAALFSKNHSTCGYCSWGCTIQVETKKNRVARFVGDETNDLGINEGNLCAKGRFGHGIIHNENRIKSPLMNVGGNFKEVGWDEAIKTIVERVQATINRSGSQTVAGIGGEKLTNEESYLFQKLFRGLYGSNQITNLAHMRAPYVNQFMIRCFENGINSKPVTEMEKSDVIFIFNSDLPSEYPVGGNSARKGAIFNDTDLIIANPRKVILKNEANIDIRLNYTLGSDVTVVNRIARILIDQGIVDSNKIKSAVQNYDEMVNSLSSYTAEATQKITGIPDEVLTRAANRFGRSADRYLLIGNDIFDTGRGEETLNALLNLSILVHHGAEGSISIFPPREHCNSQGVNDMGCTPDFLPGYQPITDSSALSSLAIEWDAESLKFGSDNPANDLIKNCANGTIKFLHIAGEDPVHSYYKGAELKNALQVVPFLVVQDIYMTETAKLADI
;
A
#
# COMPACT_ATOMS: atom_id res chain seq x y z
N LYS A 1 2.71 30.07 -3.42
CA LYS A 1 3.13 29.68 -2.05
C LYS A 1 4.65 29.46 -1.95
N GLN A 2 5.30 28.80 -2.91
CA GLN A 2 6.76 28.56 -2.89
C GLN A 2 7.57 29.87 -2.79
N HIS A 3 7.07 30.99 -3.33
CA HIS A 3 7.70 32.31 -3.33
C HIS A 3 7.01 33.32 -2.42
N GLY A 4 6.21 32.87 -1.43
CA GLY A 4 5.53 33.75 -0.48
C GLY A 4 4.34 34.52 -1.07
N VAL A 5 3.91 34.20 -2.30
CA VAL A 5 2.76 34.84 -2.94
C VAL A 5 1.50 34.00 -2.70
N GLU A 6 0.47 34.62 -2.13
CA GLU A 6 -0.83 33.99 -1.93
C GLU A 6 -1.84 34.48 -2.98
N ILE A 7 -2.55 33.52 -3.57
CA ILE A 7 -3.66 33.78 -4.48
C ILE A 7 -4.86 33.01 -3.94
N THR A 8 -5.98 33.70 -3.74
CA THR A 8 -7.23 33.06 -3.31
C THR A 8 -7.67 32.02 -4.33
N ASN A 9 -8.04 30.85 -3.87
CA ASN A 9 -8.59 29.80 -4.73
C ASN A 9 -9.37 28.76 -3.91
N LEU A 10 -10.33 28.07 -4.54
CA LEU A 10 -11.16 27.04 -3.91
C LEU A 10 -11.33 25.78 -4.78
N CYS A 11 -11.01 25.84 -6.07
CA CYS A 11 -11.19 24.70 -6.98
C CYS A 11 -9.88 24.23 -7.64
N TYR A 12 -8.74 24.81 -7.30
CA TYR A 12 -7.44 24.39 -7.79
C TYR A 12 -6.79 23.38 -6.83
N ASN A 13 -6.25 22.32 -7.39
CA ASN A 13 -5.36 21.39 -6.69
C ASN A 13 -4.24 21.01 -7.67
N ARG A 14 -2.99 20.90 -7.17
CA ARG A 14 -1.81 20.62 -7.98
C ARG A 14 -1.87 19.28 -8.74
N LYS A 15 -2.68 18.33 -8.24
CA LYS A 15 -2.84 16.98 -8.79
C LYS A 15 -3.95 16.89 -9.85
N LEU A 16 -4.68 17.98 -10.08
CA LEU A 16 -5.83 18.01 -10.98
C LEU A 16 -5.62 19.04 -12.10
N LYS A 17 -6.17 18.78 -13.26
CA LYS A 17 -6.16 19.74 -14.36
C LYS A 17 -6.86 21.04 -13.94
N PRO A 18 -6.38 22.23 -14.30
CA PRO A 18 -7.07 23.50 -14.00
C PRO A 18 -8.50 23.52 -14.54
N PHE A 19 -9.46 24.06 -13.76
CA PHE A 19 -10.89 23.99 -14.09
C PHE A 19 -11.62 25.34 -14.03
N ALA A 20 -11.08 26.33 -13.30
CA ALA A 20 -11.62 27.70 -13.13
C ALA A 20 -13.09 27.77 -12.66
N ALA A 21 -13.60 26.79 -11.89
CA ALA A 21 -14.98 26.74 -11.44
C ALA A 21 -15.32 27.81 -10.38
N CYS A 22 -14.44 28.01 -9.38
CA CYS A 22 -14.71 28.93 -8.27
C CYS A 22 -14.53 30.41 -8.62
N ARG A 23 -13.72 30.72 -9.62
CA ARG A 23 -13.42 32.07 -10.12
C ARG A 23 -12.83 33.05 -9.08
N THR A 24 -12.33 32.56 -7.95
CA THR A 24 -11.75 33.38 -6.87
C THR A 24 -10.25 33.61 -7.02
N CYS A 25 -9.64 33.26 -8.15
CA CYS A 25 -8.20 33.40 -8.38
C CYS A 25 -7.86 34.41 -9.49
N MET A 26 -8.68 35.45 -9.62
CA MET A 26 -8.44 36.53 -10.58
C MET A 26 -7.17 37.28 -10.22
N VAL A 27 -6.32 37.51 -11.22
CA VAL A 27 -5.10 38.32 -11.15
C VAL A 27 -5.04 39.32 -12.29
N ASP A 28 -4.35 40.43 -12.12
CA ASP A 28 -4.04 41.36 -13.17
C ASP A 28 -2.67 40.99 -13.75
N ILE A 29 -2.60 40.79 -15.05
CA ILE A 29 -1.33 40.55 -15.75
C ILE A 29 -1.02 41.71 -16.70
N ARG A 30 0.27 42.03 -16.81
CA ARG A 30 0.78 42.95 -17.82
C ARG A 30 1.73 42.23 -18.73
N THR A 31 1.43 42.28 -20.03
CA THR A 31 2.31 41.72 -21.05
C THR A 31 3.53 42.63 -21.28
N PRO A 32 4.59 42.13 -21.90
CA PRO A 32 5.77 42.96 -22.24
C PRO A 32 5.42 44.18 -23.09
N GLU A 33 4.32 44.12 -23.86
CA GLU A 33 3.83 45.24 -24.67
C GLU A 33 3.00 46.24 -23.83
N GLY A 34 2.87 46.03 -22.54
CA GLY A 34 2.14 46.90 -21.62
C GLY A 34 0.61 46.71 -21.61
N LYS A 35 0.09 45.64 -22.28
CA LYS A 35 -1.33 45.34 -22.25
C LYS A 35 -1.73 44.77 -20.87
N LYS A 36 -2.78 45.33 -20.28
CA LYS A 36 -3.38 44.89 -19.03
C LYS A 36 -4.50 43.90 -19.32
N GLU A 37 -4.51 42.75 -18.63
CA GLU A 37 -5.57 41.75 -18.73
C GLU A 37 -5.90 41.13 -17.36
N LEU A 38 -7.18 40.92 -17.09
CA LEU A 38 -7.66 40.19 -15.92
C LEU A 38 -7.86 38.71 -16.32
N VAL A 39 -7.16 37.80 -15.64
CA VAL A 39 -7.17 36.37 -15.94
C VAL A 39 -7.31 35.51 -14.70
N TYR A 40 -7.82 34.29 -14.85
CA TYR A 40 -7.80 33.31 -13.77
C TYR A 40 -6.42 32.66 -13.71
N SER A 41 -5.69 32.88 -12.61
CA SER A 41 -4.31 32.39 -12.45
C SER A 41 -4.19 30.87 -12.59
N CYS A 42 -5.20 30.10 -12.20
CA CYS A 42 -5.19 28.63 -12.27
C CYS A 42 -5.18 28.09 -13.72
N THR A 43 -5.63 28.85 -14.72
CA THR A 43 -5.70 28.45 -16.14
C THR A 43 -4.80 29.26 -17.05
N GLN A 44 -4.11 30.27 -16.51
CA GLN A 44 -3.24 31.13 -17.29
C GLN A 44 -1.90 30.45 -17.57
N PRO A 45 -1.51 30.25 -18.83
CA PRO A 45 -0.16 29.79 -19.18
C PRO A 45 0.91 30.80 -18.71
N VAL A 46 2.03 30.29 -18.24
CA VAL A 46 3.19 31.12 -17.89
C VAL A 46 3.87 31.57 -19.20
N ALA A 47 4.21 32.87 -19.27
CA ALA A 47 4.97 33.43 -20.37
C ALA A 47 6.10 34.31 -19.83
N GLU A 48 7.21 34.39 -20.54
CA GLU A 48 8.35 35.19 -20.15
C GLU A 48 8.02 36.69 -20.28
N GLY A 49 8.47 37.49 -19.30
CA GLY A 49 8.29 38.93 -19.30
C GLY A 49 6.92 39.45 -18.87
N ILE A 50 6.00 38.57 -18.44
CA ILE A 50 4.74 39.01 -17.86
C ILE A 50 4.93 39.46 -16.41
N GLU A 51 4.29 40.56 -16.03
CA GLU A 51 4.17 41.00 -14.65
C GLU A 51 2.79 40.59 -14.09
N ILE A 52 2.75 40.05 -12.86
CA ILE A 52 1.53 39.53 -12.25
C ILE A 52 1.26 40.31 -10.95
N PHE A 53 0.08 40.90 -10.84
CA PHE A 53 -0.40 41.58 -9.66
C PHE A 53 -1.53 40.76 -9.06
N THR A 54 -1.29 40.22 -7.86
CA THR A 54 -2.21 39.29 -7.20
C THR A 54 -3.26 39.98 -6.35
N SER A 55 -3.03 41.24 -5.98
CA SER A 55 -3.94 42.08 -5.24
C SER A 55 -3.90 43.50 -5.83
N THR A 56 -5.00 43.91 -6.44
CA THR A 56 -5.31 45.27 -6.88
C THR A 56 -6.76 45.54 -6.50
N GLU A 57 -7.17 46.82 -6.41
CA GLU A 57 -8.57 47.16 -6.09
C GLU A 57 -9.58 46.44 -7.00
N GLU A 58 -9.23 46.24 -8.27
CA GLU A 58 -10.07 45.57 -9.24
C GLU A 58 -10.11 44.04 -9.01
N THR A 59 -8.96 43.39 -8.78
CA THR A 59 -8.90 41.93 -8.51
C THR A 59 -9.55 41.58 -7.19
N ASP A 60 -9.35 42.40 -6.13
CA ASP A 60 -9.93 42.16 -4.81
C ASP A 60 -11.45 42.34 -4.83
N ARG A 61 -11.95 43.36 -5.54
CA ARG A 61 -13.39 43.53 -5.79
C ARG A 61 -13.99 42.34 -6.54
N TYR A 62 -13.30 41.84 -7.56
CA TYR A 62 -13.78 40.70 -8.36
C TYR A 62 -13.79 39.41 -7.55
N ASN A 63 -12.68 39.07 -6.91
CA ASN A 63 -12.55 37.88 -6.07
C ASN A 63 -13.53 37.94 -4.90
N GLY A 64 -13.70 39.08 -4.27
CA GLY A 64 -14.68 39.31 -3.21
C GLY A 64 -16.12 39.06 -3.67
N ALA A 65 -16.51 39.56 -4.84
CA ALA A 65 -17.85 39.32 -5.39
C ALA A 65 -18.09 37.84 -5.69
N CYS A 66 -17.08 37.13 -6.20
CA CYS A 66 -17.18 35.66 -6.42
C CYS A 66 -17.35 34.92 -5.10
N LEU A 67 -16.61 35.27 -4.06
CA LEU A 67 -16.76 34.67 -2.73
C LEU A 67 -18.13 34.99 -2.10
N GLU A 68 -18.63 36.22 -2.20
CA GLU A 68 -19.98 36.55 -1.73
C GLU A 68 -21.04 35.64 -2.39
N MET A 69 -20.95 35.41 -3.69
CA MET A 69 -21.88 34.50 -4.41
C MET A 69 -21.81 33.07 -3.85
N LEU A 70 -20.62 32.57 -3.51
CA LEU A 70 -20.47 31.24 -2.91
C LEU A 70 -21.04 31.19 -1.48
N LEU A 71 -20.95 32.28 -0.75
CA LEU A 71 -21.45 32.41 0.64
C LEU A 71 -22.98 32.60 0.74
N VAL A 72 -23.64 32.96 -0.36
CA VAL A 72 -25.10 33.18 -0.39
C VAL A 72 -25.87 31.98 0.16
N GLU A 73 -25.55 30.78 -0.31
CA GLU A 73 -26.20 29.53 0.13
C GLU A 73 -25.43 28.81 1.24
N HIS A 74 -24.16 29.18 1.50
CA HIS A 74 -23.32 28.50 2.49
C HIS A 74 -23.79 28.82 3.92
N PRO A 75 -23.98 27.79 4.80
CA PRO A 75 -24.43 28.02 6.17
C PRO A 75 -23.35 28.69 7.03
N LEU A 76 -23.77 29.50 7.99
CA LEU A 76 -22.86 30.15 8.95
C LEU A 76 -22.64 29.24 10.18
N ASP A 77 -22.35 27.99 9.98
CA ASP A 77 -22.19 26.96 11.01
C ASP A 77 -20.72 26.61 11.31
N CYS A 78 -19.78 27.50 10.98
CA CYS A 78 -18.35 27.33 11.25
C CYS A 78 -18.04 26.87 12.69
N PRO A 79 -18.69 27.36 13.74
CA PRO A 79 -18.41 26.93 15.11
C PRO A 79 -18.67 25.43 15.37
N ILE A 80 -19.51 24.79 14.57
CA ILE A 80 -19.85 23.36 14.68
C ILE A 80 -19.39 22.54 13.48
N CYS A 81 -18.67 23.15 12.55
CA CYS A 81 -18.17 22.50 11.35
C CYS A 81 -16.80 21.88 11.60
N ASP A 82 -16.64 20.58 11.35
CA ASP A 82 -15.38 19.85 11.55
C ASP A 82 -14.24 20.35 10.63
N LYS A 83 -14.53 21.12 9.59
CA LYS A 83 -13.53 21.72 8.68
C LYS A 83 -13.02 23.08 9.18
N SER A 84 -13.66 23.69 10.18
CA SER A 84 -13.28 25.01 10.68
C SER A 84 -11.83 25.04 11.19
N GLY A 85 -11.12 26.11 10.84
CA GLY A 85 -9.69 26.30 11.13
C GLY A 85 -8.73 25.66 10.11
N VAL A 86 -9.26 24.92 9.11
CA VAL A 86 -8.51 24.45 7.93
C VAL A 86 -9.39 24.53 6.67
N CYS A 87 -10.28 25.50 6.62
CA CYS A 87 -11.27 25.67 5.55
C CYS A 87 -10.84 26.81 4.61
N PRO A 88 -10.41 26.52 3.36
CA PRO A 88 -10.01 27.57 2.42
C PRO A 88 -11.09 28.61 2.14
N LEU A 89 -12.39 28.25 2.26
CA LEU A 89 -13.47 29.23 2.12
C LEU A 89 -13.45 30.23 3.27
N GLN A 90 -13.25 29.77 4.50
CA GLN A 90 -13.14 30.63 5.70
C GLN A 90 -11.91 31.53 5.59
N ASP A 91 -10.75 30.97 5.25
CA ASP A 91 -9.48 31.69 5.12
C ASP A 91 -9.57 32.80 4.05
N ASN A 92 -10.15 32.49 2.87
CA ASN A 92 -10.33 33.46 1.80
C ASN A 92 -11.32 34.55 2.17
N THR A 93 -12.37 34.23 2.94
CA THR A 93 -13.36 35.18 3.42
C THR A 93 -12.71 36.19 4.39
N GLU A 94 -11.85 35.72 5.26
CA GLU A 94 -11.08 36.55 6.21
C GLU A 94 -10.05 37.40 5.46
N ALA A 95 -9.28 36.83 4.55
CA ALA A 95 -8.26 37.53 3.76
C ALA A 95 -8.84 38.72 2.96
N LEU A 96 -10.04 38.57 2.41
CA LEU A 96 -10.74 39.61 1.66
C LEU A 96 -11.67 40.49 2.54
N GLN A 97 -11.63 40.30 3.86
CA GLN A 97 -12.39 41.09 4.87
C GLN A 97 -13.89 41.17 4.55
N LEU A 98 -14.49 40.09 4.08
CA LEU A 98 -15.92 40.06 3.75
C LEU A 98 -16.76 39.88 5.03
N ALA A 99 -17.17 41.00 5.63
CA ALA A 99 -17.94 40.99 6.89
C ALA A 99 -19.44 40.72 6.69
N ASN A 100 -20.04 41.22 5.61
CA ASN A 100 -21.48 41.13 5.35
C ASN A 100 -21.74 40.87 3.85
N GLY A 101 -22.58 39.88 3.54
CA GLY A 101 -23.05 39.65 2.17
C GLY A 101 -24.09 40.70 1.74
N ARG A 102 -24.06 41.06 0.46
CA ARG A 102 -25.00 42.00 -0.15
C ARG A 102 -26.34 41.36 -0.55
N PHE A 103 -26.41 40.00 -0.51
CA PHE A 103 -27.55 39.28 -1.02
C PHE A 103 -28.34 38.63 0.13
N GLU A 104 -29.65 38.92 0.16
CA GLU A 104 -30.60 38.26 1.05
C GLU A 104 -31.34 37.16 0.28
N ILE A 105 -30.93 35.92 0.45
CA ILE A 105 -31.53 34.73 -0.19
C ILE A 105 -31.80 33.69 0.89
N GLN A 106 -32.88 32.94 0.72
CA GLN A 106 -33.17 31.79 1.54
C GLN A 106 -32.10 30.70 1.29
N ARG A 107 -31.31 30.37 2.32
CA ARG A 107 -30.28 29.34 2.25
C ARG A 107 -30.91 27.95 2.10
N ARG A 108 -30.19 27.05 1.49
CA ARG A 108 -30.55 25.62 1.45
C ARG A 108 -30.67 25.10 2.88
N ASN A 109 -31.63 24.19 3.09
CA ASN A 109 -31.85 23.51 4.36
C ASN A 109 -32.17 22.04 4.11
N GLU A 110 -31.23 21.37 3.46
CA GLU A 110 -31.33 19.95 3.17
C GLU A 110 -30.66 19.14 4.29
N PRO A 111 -31.24 18.00 4.68
CA PRO A 111 -30.58 17.09 5.62
C PRO A 111 -29.27 16.56 5.01
N SER A 112 -28.32 16.20 5.90
CA SER A 112 -27.12 15.52 5.43
C SER A 112 -27.44 14.12 4.91
N ASP A 113 -26.78 13.73 3.81
CA ASP A 113 -26.88 12.35 3.28
C ASP A 113 -25.89 11.45 4.03
N LYS A 114 -26.45 10.41 4.67
CA LYS A 114 -25.74 9.36 5.42
C LYS A 114 -25.97 7.97 4.84
N SER A 115 -26.40 7.88 3.59
CA SER A 115 -26.62 6.60 2.89
C SER A 115 -25.34 5.78 2.73
N ASN A 116 -24.17 6.46 2.69
CA ASN A 116 -22.88 5.81 2.67
C ASN A 116 -22.37 5.55 4.10
N PRO A 117 -21.83 4.36 4.41
CA PRO A 117 -21.42 4.00 5.77
C PRO A 117 -20.18 4.75 6.28
N LEU A 118 -19.37 5.34 5.38
CA LEU A 118 -18.09 5.95 5.72
C LEU A 118 -18.04 7.44 5.40
N ILE A 119 -18.88 7.94 4.50
CA ILE A 119 -18.86 9.30 3.98
C ILE A 119 -20.20 9.97 4.22
N GLU A 120 -20.21 11.06 4.99
CA GLU A 120 -21.38 11.91 5.17
C GLU A 120 -21.29 13.12 4.23
N PHE A 121 -22.37 13.43 3.52
CA PHE A 121 -22.43 14.54 2.61
C PHE A 121 -23.41 15.62 3.09
N TYR A 122 -22.89 16.79 3.38
CA TYR A 122 -23.63 18.01 3.75
C TYR A 122 -23.80 18.91 2.53
N LEU A 123 -24.90 18.75 1.80
CA LEU A 123 -25.17 19.53 0.58
C LEU A 123 -25.13 21.05 0.85
N ASN A 124 -25.64 21.48 2.00
CA ASN A 124 -25.67 22.91 2.37
C ASN A 124 -24.27 23.56 2.44
N ARG A 125 -23.23 22.77 2.74
CA ARG A 125 -21.83 23.22 2.81
C ARG A 125 -21.09 23.12 1.48
N CYS A 126 -21.73 22.54 0.45
CA CYS A 126 -21.11 22.34 -0.85
C CYS A 126 -21.13 23.64 -1.67
N ILE A 127 -19.94 24.06 -2.14
CA ILE A 127 -19.76 25.24 -3.00
C ILE A 127 -19.65 24.89 -4.49
N MET A 128 -20.03 23.68 -4.89
CA MET A 128 -20.02 23.18 -6.28
C MET A 128 -18.68 23.37 -7.03
N CYS A 129 -17.55 23.33 -6.31
CA CYS A 129 -16.22 23.52 -6.88
C CYS A 129 -15.74 22.38 -7.77
N GLY A 130 -16.38 21.20 -7.73
CA GLY A 130 -16.06 20.02 -8.54
C GLY A 130 -14.80 19.27 -8.17
N LEU A 131 -14.07 19.65 -7.09
CA LEU A 131 -12.84 18.97 -6.69
C LEU A 131 -13.06 17.48 -6.40
N CYS A 132 -14.15 17.11 -5.73
CA CYS A 132 -14.44 15.72 -5.38
C CYS A 132 -14.76 14.87 -6.61
N VAL A 133 -15.51 15.40 -7.57
CA VAL A 133 -15.81 14.75 -8.86
C VAL A 133 -14.52 14.49 -9.61
N ARG A 134 -13.71 15.53 -9.77
CA ARG A 134 -12.44 15.45 -10.49
C ARG A 134 -11.40 14.59 -9.79
N ALA A 135 -11.35 14.57 -8.45
CA ALA A 135 -10.48 13.65 -7.72
C ALA A 135 -10.91 12.19 -7.91
N CYS A 136 -12.22 11.93 -7.99
CA CYS A 136 -12.75 10.61 -8.27
C CYS A 136 -12.40 10.13 -9.68
N ASP A 137 -12.35 11.06 -10.64
CA ASP A 137 -11.98 10.82 -12.04
C ASP A 137 -10.45 10.83 -12.23
N GLU A 138 -9.79 11.97 -12.00
CA GLU A 138 -8.39 12.21 -12.40
C GLU A 138 -7.38 11.58 -11.43
N ILE A 139 -7.70 11.44 -10.13
CA ILE A 139 -6.79 10.82 -9.14
C ILE A 139 -7.11 9.34 -8.96
N GLN A 140 -8.37 9.00 -8.74
CA GLN A 140 -8.77 7.63 -8.42
C GLN A 140 -9.15 6.79 -9.66
N GLY A 141 -9.59 7.44 -10.73
CA GLY A 141 -9.99 6.77 -11.98
C GLY A 141 -11.27 5.93 -11.85
N VAL A 142 -12.10 6.16 -10.85
CA VAL A 142 -13.31 5.35 -10.55
C VAL A 142 -14.58 5.99 -11.10
N GLN A 143 -14.62 7.34 -11.21
CA GLN A 143 -15.75 8.11 -11.75
C GLN A 143 -17.09 7.82 -11.05
N ALA A 144 -17.08 7.62 -9.72
CA ALA A 144 -18.27 7.30 -8.94
C ALA A 144 -19.11 8.54 -8.58
N LEU A 145 -18.56 9.75 -8.72
CA LEU A 145 -19.21 11.02 -8.41
C LEU A 145 -19.33 11.87 -9.67
N ASP A 146 -20.47 12.55 -9.83
CA ASP A 146 -20.69 13.51 -10.91
C ASP A 146 -21.61 14.66 -10.45
N PHE A 147 -21.77 15.66 -11.33
CA PHE A 147 -22.75 16.72 -11.19
C PHE A 147 -24.12 16.25 -11.64
N HIS A 148 -25.13 16.45 -10.81
CA HIS A 148 -26.51 16.12 -11.09
C HIS A 148 -27.37 17.38 -11.15
N GLN A 149 -28.41 17.35 -11.97
CA GLN A 149 -29.32 18.46 -12.22
C GLN A 149 -28.60 19.69 -12.81
N ARG A 150 -29.27 20.84 -12.83
CA ARG A 150 -28.75 22.07 -13.41
C ARG A 150 -29.19 23.31 -12.62
N GLY A 151 -28.41 24.39 -12.77
CA GLY A 151 -28.67 25.67 -12.13
C GLY A 151 -28.65 25.56 -10.60
N MET A 152 -29.57 26.22 -9.92
CA MET A 152 -29.62 26.22 -8.45
C MET A 152 -29.93 24.84 -7.82
N LYS A 153 -30.42 23.89 -8.62
CA LYS A 153 -30.67 22.52 -8.17
C LYS A 153 -29.47 21.60 -8.37
N THR A 154 -28.35 22.10 -8.89
CA THR A 154 -27.14 21.30 -9.08
C THR A 154 -26.66 20.73 -7.75
N THR A 155 -26.34 19.46 -7.73
CA THR A 155 -25.76 18.72 -6.60
C THR A 155 -24.66 17.80 -7.07
N ILE A 156 -23.84 17.33 -6.15
CA ILE A 156 -22.87 16.27 -6.38
C ILE A 156 -23.50 14.96 -5.89
N GLY A 157 -23.34 13.90 -6.65
CA GLY A 157 -23.89 12.59 -6.28
C GLY A 157 -23.48 11.49 -7.25
N THR A 158 -24.28 10.44 -7.24
CA THR A 158 -24.12 9.27 -8.11
C THR A 158 -25.20 9.27 -9.20
N ALA A 159 -24.98 8.52 -10.28
CA ALA A 159 -25.98 8.35 -11.34
C ALA A 159 -27.31 7.88 -10.73
N ASN A 160 -28.41 8.52 -11.14
CA ASN A 160 -29.78 8.20 -10.71
C ASN A 160 -30.02 8.24 -9.18
N GLN A 161 -29.17 8.90 -8.41
CA GLN A 161 -29.22 8.94 -6.95
C GLN A 161 -29.12 7.56 -6.28
N GLU A 162 -28.52 6.59 -6.97
CA GLU A 162 -28.20 5.29 -6.41
C GLU A 162 -27.14 5.40 -5.29
N PRO A 163 -27.05 4.43 -4.38
CA PRO A 163 -25.97 4.40 -3.39
C PRO A 163 -24.58 4.51 -4.04
N LEU A 164 -23.65 5.15 -3.35
CA LEU A 164 -22.29 5.39 -3.87
C LEU A 164 -21.54 4.06 -4.08
N ASP A 165 -21.43 3.62 -5.32
CA ASP A 165 -20.61 2.48 -5.73
C ASP A 165 -19.18 2.95 -6.03
N CYS A 166 -18.29 2.86 -5.03
CA CYS A 166 -16.92 3.32 -5.13
C CYS A 166 -15.93 2.41 -4.37
N GLU A 167 -14.65 2.77 -4.39
CA GLU A 167 -13.59 2.06 -3.66
C GLU A 167 -13.38 2.57 -2.23
N PHE A 168 -14.20 3.48 -1.74
CA PHE A 168 -14.13 4.07 -0.39
C PHE A 168 -12.73 4.65 -0.05
N CYS A 169 -12.02 5.21 -1.02
CA CYS A 169 -10.69 5.76 -0.81
C CYS A 169 -10.68 7.06 0.03
N GLY A 170 -11.82 7.78 0.10
CA GLY A 170 -11.97 9.03 0.83
C GLY A 170 -11.22 10.23 0.24
N GLN A 171 -10.76 10.17 -1.01
CA GLN A 171 -10.12 11.32 -1.68
C GLN A 171 -11.05 12.52 -1.78
N CYS A 172 -12.33 12.27 -2.00
CA CYS A 172 -13.38 13.31 -2.00
C CYS A 172 -13.46 14.06 -0.67
N ILE A 173 -13.23 13.40 0.47
CA ILE A 173 -13.16 14.03 1.80
C ILE A 173 -11.91 14.91 1.91
N THR A 174 -10.74 14.37 1.53
CA THR A 174 -9.46 15.07 1.65
C THR A 174 -9.44 16.36 0.84
N ILE A 175 -9.88 16.27 -0.42
CA ILE A 175 -9.79 17.39 -1.37
C ILE A 175 -10.91 18.43 -1.19
N CYS A 176 -12.00 18.10 -0.45
CA CYS A 176 -13.10 19.01 -0.25
C CYS A 176 -12.63 20.25 0.50
N PRO A 177 -12.79 21.47 -0.09
CA PRO A 177 -12.30 22.72 0.53
C PRO A 177 -13.18 23.18 1.70
N THR A 178 -14.38 22.61 1.81
CA THR A 178 -15.35 22.92 2.87
C THR A 178 -15.71 21.67 3.66
N GLY A 179 -16.58 21.79 4.67
CA GLY A 179 -17.10 20.66 5.44
C GLY A 179 -18.26 19.91 4.76
N ALA A 180 -18.30 19.87 3.42
CA ALA A 180 -19.38 19.22 2.69
C ALA A 180 -19.24 17.68 2.68
N LEU A 181 -18.04 17.16 2.57
CA LEU A 181 -17.77 15.71 2.61
C LEU A 181 -16.95 15.41 3.86
N MET A 182 -17.48 14.56 4.74
CA MET A 182 -16.93 14.30 6.06
C MET A 182 -16.78 12.79 6.32
N ASP A 183 -15.78 12.46 7.12
CA ASP A 183 -15.51 11.09 7.58
C ASP A 183 -16.45 10.70 8.73
N MET A 184 -17.32 9.72 8.50
CA MET A 184 -18.24 9.20 9.52
C MET A 184 -17.54 8.30 10.55
N SER A 185 -16.40 7.73 10.23
CA SER A 185 -15.64 6.84 11.11
C SER A 185 -14.78 7.58 12.15
N SER A 186 -14.63 8.90 12.01
CA SER A 186 -13.82 9.70 12.91
C SER A 186 -14.27 9.55 14.37
N GLN A 187 -13.36 9.13 15.24
CA GLN A 187 -13.62 8.89 16.67
C GLN A 187 -13.83 10.19 17.46
N GLU A 188 -13.28 11.27 16.96
CA GLU A 188 -13.38 12.61 17.56
C GLU A 188 -13.77 13.62 16.49
N ARG A 189 -14.72 14.50 16.82
CA ARG A 189 -15.18 15.59 15.96
C ARG A 189 -14.84 16.95 16.56
N GLY A 190 -14.93 18.00 15.77
CA GLY A 190 -14.74 19.39 16.16
C GLY A 190 -13.72 20.11 15.32
N LEU A 191 -13.35 21.32 15.75
CA LEU A 191 -12.47 22.22 15.00
C LEU A 191 -11.16 21.55 14.62
N ALA A 192 -10.87 21.47 13.33
CA ALA A 192 -9.68 20.79 12.80
C ALA A 192 -8.37 21.37 13.34
N ALA A 193 -8.33 22.65 13.69
CA ALA A 193 -7.17 23.31 14.31
C ALA A 193 -6.81 22.76 15.70
N LEU A 194 -7.73 22.01 16.35
CA LEU A 194 -7.50 21.43 17.68
C LEU A 194 -6.88 20.02 17.63
N PHE A 195 -6.58 19.50 16.45
CA PHE A 195 -5.95 18.20 16.30
C PHE A 195 -4.44 18.33 16.12
N SER A 196 -3.70 17.55 16.89
CA SER A 196 -2.26 17.36 16.66
C SER A 196 -2.07 16.40 15.51
N LYS A 197 -1.07 16.65 14.66
CA LYS A 197 -0.78 15.87 13.45
C LYS A 197 0.58 15.21 13.60
N ASN A 198 0.62 13.91 13.37
CA ASN A 198 1.85 13.12 13.47
C ASN A 198 2.00 12.28 12.20
N HIS A 199 3.20 12.25 11.63
CA HIS A 199 3.51 11.41 10.48
C HIS A 199 3.70 9.96 10.91
N SER A 200 3.22 9.04 10.09
CA SER A 200 3.37 7.60 10.30
C SER A 200 3.26 6.85 8.97
N THR A 201 3.47 5.55 9.02
CA THR A 201 3.26 4.63 7.89
C THR A 201 2.01 3.80 8.13
N CYS A 202 1.25 3.55 7.09
CA CYS A 202 0.07 2.68 7.13
C CYS A 202 0.48 1.23 7.43
N GLY A 203 -0.13 0.62 8.46
CA GLY A 203 0.21 -0.71 8.94
C GLY A 203 -0.59 -1.86 8.28
N TYR A 204 -1.22 -1.67 7.11
CA TYR A 204 -2.10 -2.70 6.52
C TYR A 204 -1.44 -3.57 5.46
N CYS A 205 -0.87 -3.00 4.41
CA CYS A 205 -0.24 -3.76 3.34
C CYS A 205 1.17 -3.25 3.03
N SER A 206 1.90 -3.99 2.23
CA SER A 206 3.30 -3.69 1.90
C SER A 206 3.50 -2.50 0.96
N TRP A 207 2.43 -1.84 0.51
CA TRP A 207 2.56 -0.64 -0.31
C TRP A 207 3.28 0.50 0.40
N GLY A 208 3.22 0.57 1.75
CA GLY A 208 4.00 1.52 2.55
C GLY A 208 3.49 2.96 2.52
N CYS A 209 2.18 3.18 2.34
CA CYS A 209 1.58 4.51 2.30
C CYS A 209 1.93 5.35 3.53
N THR A 210 2.37 6.58 3.33
CA THR A 210 2.50 7.57 4.42
C THR A 210 1.13 8.11 4.82
N ILE A 211 0.92 8.23 6.11
CA ILE A 211 -0.31 8.76 6.70
C ILE A 211 0.03 9.88 7.70
N GLN A 212 -0.91 10.77 7.85
CA GLN A 212 -0.92 11.72 8.95
C GLN A 212 -1.97 11.28 9.97
N VAL A 213 -1.52 10.96 11.18
CA VAL A 213 -2.37 10.54 12.29
C VAL A 213 -2.84 11.81 13.02
N GLU A 214 -4.12 12.11 12.95
CA GLU A 214 -4.72 13.22 13.70
C GLU A 214 -5.17 12.73 15.07
N THR A 215 -4.66 13.40 16.11
CA THR A 215 -4.95 13.08 17.51
C THR A 215 -5.55 14.25 18.26
N LYS A 216 -6.44 13.94 19.21
CA LYS A 216 -7.05 14.93 20.11
C LYS A 216 -7.17 14.32 21.50
N LYS A 217 -6.73 15.06 22.53
CA LYS A 217 -6.75 14.58 23.93
C LYS A 217 -6.12 13.19 24.09
N ASN A 218 -4.99 12.97 23.45
CA ASN A 218 -4.26 11.69 23.45
C ASN A 218 -5.03 10.48 22.87
N ARG A 219 -6.01 10.75 22.00
CA ARG A 219 -6.75 9.71 21.26
C ARG A 219 -6.58 9.93 19.77
N VAL A 220 -6.42 8.85 19.03
CA VAL A 220 -6.44 8.90 17.56
C VAL A 220 -7.87 9.18 17.11
N ALA A 221 -8.03 10.26 16.36
CA ALA A 221 -9.32 10.65 15.81
C ALA A 221 -9.56 10.04 14.43
N ARG A 222 -8.55 10.15 13.55
CA ARG A 222 -8.63 9.68 12.17
C ARG A 222 -7.25 9.62 11.51
N PHE A 223 -7.19 8.93 10.37
CA PHE A 223 -6.05 8.95 9.47
C PHE A 223 -6.37 9.81 8.26
N VAL A 224 -5.44 10.67 7.87
CA VAL A 224 -5.54 11.46 6.65
C VAL A 224 -4.33 11.22 5.76
N GLY A 225 -4.49 11.44 4.46
CA GLY A 225 -3.38 11.35 3.53
C GLY A 225 -2.37 12.46 3.78
N ASP A 226 -1.11 12.11 3.81
CA ASP A 226 -0.03 13.06 4.01
C ASP A 226 0.40 13.67 2.68
N GLU A 227 -0.07 14.88 2.40
CA GLU A 227 0.31 15.65 1.21
C GLU A 227 1.55 16.52 1.43
N THR A 228 2.04 16.60 2.68
CA THR A 228 3.17 17.47 3.07
C THR A 228 4.50 16.73 3.06
N ASN A 229 4.47 15.40 3.03
CA ASN A 229 5.65 14.56 3.03
C ASN A 229 6.11 14.30 1.59
N ASP A 230 7.17 14.96 1.17
CA ASP A 230 7.77 14.79 -0.17
C ASP A 230 8.36 13.38 -0.39
N LEU A 231 8.58 12.60 0.69
CA LEU A 231 9.01 11.20 0.63
C LEU A 231 7.81 10.23 0.53
N GLY A 232 6.58 10.74 0.58
CA GLY A 232 5.37 9.93 0.56
C GLY A 232 5.12 9.27 -0.80
N ILE A 233 5.21 7.94 -0.83
CA ILE A 233 5.02 7.13 -2.06
C ILE A 233 3.58 7.14 -2.58
N ASN A 234 2.62 7.61 -1.80
CA ASN A 234 1.20 7.63 -2.11
C ASN A 234 0.64 9.04 -2.37
N GLU A 235 1.47 10.08 -2.34
CA GLU A 235 1.06 11.49 -2.60
C GLU A 235 -0.21 11.91 -1.85
N GLY A 236 -0.40 11.41 -0.62
CA GLY A 236 -1.62 11.62 0.18
C GLY A 236 -2.83 10.79 -0.24
N ASN A 237 -2.70 9.91 -1.24
CA ASN A 237 -3.75 8.96 -1.60
C ASN A 237 -3.80 7.82 -0.58
N LEU A 238 -4.99 7.39 -0.20
CA LEU A 238 -5.21 6.27 0.70
C LEU A 238 -6.32 5.36 0.14
N CYS A 239 -6.33 4.12 0.59
CA CYS A 239 -7.46 3.21 0.38
C CYS A 239 -8.41 3.22 1.59
N ALA A 240 -9.50 2.46 1.50
CA ALA A 240 -10.47 2.33 2.58
C ALA A 240 -9.82 1.92 3.92
N LYS A 241 -8.92 0.92 3.90
CA LYS A 241 -8.22 0.46 5.11
C LYS A 241 -7.34 1.54 5.71
N GLY A 242 -6.49 2.18 4.88
CA GLY A 242 -5.56 3.22 5.31
C GLY A 242 -6.25 4.49 5.81
N ARG A 243 -7.47 4.79 5.35
CA ARG A 243 -8.21 5.97 5.78
C ARG A 243 -9.12 5.70 6.98
N PHE A 244 -9.90 4.63 6.94
CA PHE A 244 -10.98 4.38 7.91
C PHE A 244 -10.63 3.30 8.94
N GLY A 245 -9.47 2.64 8.81
CA GLY A 245 -9.07 1.52 9.67
C GLY A 245 -8.53 1.91 11.04
N HIS A 246 -8.48 3.19 11.41
CA HIS A 246 -7.93 3.69 12.68
C HIS A 246 -8.66 3.16 13.94
N GLY A 247 -9.87 2.64 13.79
CA GLY A 247 -10.66 2.09 14.90
C GLY A 247 -9.99 0.95 15.67
N ILE A 248 -9.04 0.23 15.04
CA ILE A 248 -8.28 -0.85 15.71
C ILE A 248 -7.47 -0.36 16.91
N ILE A 249 -7.08 0.92 16.94
CA ILE A 249 -6.17 1.46 17.98
C ILE A 249 -6.87 1.57 19.32
N HIS A 250 -8.13 2.01 19.32
CA HIS A 250 -8.91 2.24 20.53
C HIS A 250 -10.10 1.28 20.69
N ASN A 251 -10.06 0.14 20.02
CA ASN A 251 -11.09 -0.88 20.13
C ASN A 251 -11.18 -1.41 21.58
N GLU A 252 -12.38 -1.59 22.08
CA GLU A 252 -12.63 -2.06 23.46
C GLU A 252 -12.11 -3.48 23.70
N ASN A 253 -12.11 -4.32 22.66
CA ASN A 253 -11.62 -5.70 22.73
C ASN A 253 -10.10 -5.82 22.69
N ARG A 254 -9.38 -4.69 22.65
CA ARG A 254 -7.91 -4.72 22.69
C ARG A 254 -7.42 -5.20 24.04
N ILE A 255 -6.45 -6.14 24.03
CA ILE A 255 -5.76 -6.61 25.24
C ILE A 255 -4.98 -5.45 25.83
N LYS A 256 -5.16 -5.21 27.14
CA LYS A 256 -4.56 -4.07 27.86
C LYS A 256 -3.56 -4.50 28.92
N SER A 257 -3.60 -5.75 29.32
CA SER A 257 -2.73 -6.35 30.34
C SER A 257 -2.30 -7.75 29.91
N PRO A 258 -1.16 -8.26 30.37
CA PRO A 258 -0.83 -9.66 30.15
C PRO A 258 -1.90 -10.58 30.74
N LEU A 259 -2.17 -11.68 30.02
CA LEU A 259 -3.14 -12.69 30.40
C LEU A 259 -2.44 -14.03 30.58
N MET A 260 -2.71 -14.72 31.68
CA MET A 260 -2.19 -16.06 31.96
C MET A 260 -3.34 -17.07 31.96
N ASN A 261 -3.19 -18.17 31.25
CA ASN A 261 -4.15 -19.26 31.22
C ASN A 261 -3.99 -20.13 32.50
N VAL A 262 -5.02 -20.17 33.31
CA VAL A 262 -5.06 -20.99 34.53
C VAL A 262 -6.25 -21.94 34.43
N GLY A 263 -5.96 -23.19 34.11
CA GLY A 263 -7.02 -24.23 34.00
C GLY A 263 -8.08 -23.94 32.91
N GLY A 264 -7.66 -23.37 31.78
CA GLY A 264 -8.54 -23.04 30.65
C GLY A 264 -9.19 -21.66 30.71
N ASN A 265 -8.91 -20.87 31.75
CA ASN A 265 -9.43 -19.51 31.88
C ASN A 265 -8.28 -18.51 31.93
N PHE A 266 -8.38 -17.44 31.14
CA PHE A 266 -7.41 -16.35 31.13
C PHE A 266 -7.66 -15.41 32.32
N LYS A 267 -6.60 -15.12 33.07
CA LYS A 267 -6.59 -14.13 34.15
C LYS A 267 -5.59 -13.04 33.85
N GLU A 268 -5.95 -11.79 34.14
CA GLU A 268 -5.03 -10.67 34.08
C GLU A 268 -3.95 -10.81 35.16
N VAL A 269 -2.69 -10.58 34.77
CA VAL A 269 -1.51 -10.58 35.64
C VAL A 269 -0.67 -9.33 35.38
N GLY A 270 0.25 -9.03 36.31
CA GLY A 270 1.23 -7.95 36.11
C GLY A 270 2.31 -8.35 35.10
N TRP A 271 2.95 -7.34 34.50
CA TRP A 271 4.07 -7.56 33.57
C TRP A 271 5.23 -8.33 34.21
N ASP A 272 5.59 -7.99 35.43
CA ASP A 272 6.69 -8.68 36.17
C ASP A 272 6.40 -10.17 36.37
N GLU A 273 5.15 -10.51 36.69
CA GLU A 273 4.73 -11.90 36.88
C GLU A 273 4.74 -12.66 35.54
N ALA A 274 4.22 -12.05 34.47
CA ALA A 274 4.21 -12.66 33.16
C ALA A 274 5.64 -12.90 32.64
N ILE A 275 6.51 -11.88 32.70
CA ILE A 275 7.90 -11.97 32.24
C ILE A 275 8.68 -13.01 33.09
N LYS A 276 8.55 -12.99 34.42
CA LYS A 276 9.18 -13.97 35.29
C LYS A 276 8.79 -15.39 34.93
N THR A 277 7.49 -15.63 34.70
CA THR A 277 6.98 -16.95 34.31
C THR A 277 7.56 -17.40 32.97
N ILE A 278 7.62 -16.52 31.98
CA ILE A 278 8.20 -16.81 30.65
C ILE A 278 9.68 -17.17 30.79
N VAL A 279 10.46 -16.37 31.55
CA VAL A 279 11.90 -16.61 31.78
C VAL A 279 12.14 -17.95 32.47
N GLU A 280 11.41 -18.25 33.54
CA GLU A 280 11.53 -19.52 34.27
C GLU A 280 11.21 -20.72 33.37
N ARG A 281 10.15 -20.60 32.51
CA ARG A 281 9.74 -21.67 31.59
C ARG A 281 10.74 -21.90 30.49
N VAL A 282 11.23 -20.84 29.83
CA VAL A 282 12.20 -20.98 28.73
C VAL A 282 13.53 -21.55 29.27
N GLN A 283 13.99 -21.08 30.45
CA GLN A 283 15.23 -21.55 31.04
C GLN A 283 15.14 -23.03 31.44
N ALA A 284 14.04 -23.44 32.07
CA ALA A 284 13.77 -24.83 32.41
C ALA A 284 13.71 -25.72 31.14
N THR A 285 13.16 -25.20 30.05
CA THR A 285 13.09 -25.89 28.74
C THR A 285 14.49 -26.08 28.15
N ILE A 286 15.30 -25.04 28.12
CA ILE A 286 16.67 -25.09 27.59
C ILE A 286 17.52 -26.07 28.42
N ASN A 287 17.46 -25.99 29.77
CA ASN A 287 18.22 -26.85 30.66
C ASN A 287 17.85 -28.33 30.55
N ARG A 288 16.57 -28.63 30.26
CA ARG A 288 16.08 -30.01 30.17
C ARG A 288 16.23 -30.61 28.76
N SER A 289 16.00 -29.83 27.71
CA SER A 289 15.80 -30.34 26.37
C SER A 289 16.73 -29.70 25.32
N GLY A 290 17.49 -28.68 25.70
CA GLY A 290 18.40 -27.94 24.82
C GLY A 290 17.72 -26.76 24.09
N SER A 291 18.53 -25.80 23.65
CA SER A 291 18.09 -24.56 23.02
C SER A 291 17.30 -24.80 21.69
N GLN A 292 17.59 -25.87 20.99
CA GLN A 292 16.91 -26.20 19.72
C GLN A 292 15.44 -26.62 19.89
N THR A 293 14.95 -26.76 21.11
CA THR A 293 13.53 -27.03 21.41
C THR A 293 12.72 -25.76 21.69
N VAL A 294 13.38 -24.60 21.60
CA VAL A 294 12.80 -23.26 21.79
C VAL A 294 12.68 -22.58 20.42
N ALA A 295 11.48 -22.19 20.03
CA ALA A 295 11.21 -21.61 18.72
C ALA A 295 10.43 -20.29 18.78
N GLY A 296 10.51 -19.52 17.70
CA GLY A 296 9.81 -18.23 17.55
C GLY A 296 9.24 -17.98 16.17
N ILE A 297 8.07 -17.32 16.12
CA ILE A 297 7.46 -16.77 14.91
C ILE A 297 7.34 -15.27 15.08
N GLY A 298 8.14 -14.50 14.32
CA GLY A 298 8.04 -13.04 14.26
C GLY A 298 6.98 -12.60 13.25
N GLY A 299 6.14 -11.66 13.64
CA GLY A 299 5.06 -11.15 12.79
C GLY A 299 5.53 -10.13 11.76
N GLU A 300 4.86 -10.10 10.64
CA GLU A 300 5.12 -9.19 9.53
C GLU A 300 4.59 -7.75 9.77
N LYS A 301 4.02 -7.50 10.95
CA LYS A 301 3.54 -6.19 11.40
C LYS A 301 4.38 -5.59 12.53
N LEU A 302 5.41 -6.31 12.96
CA LEU A 302 6.43 -5.80 13.88
C LEU A 302 7.27 -4.74 13.17
N THR A 303 7.80 -3.78 13.93
CA THR A 303 8.80 -2.84 13.40
C THR A 303 10.12 -3.54 13.12
N ASN A 304 11.04 -2.87 12.42
CA ASN A 304 12.39 -3.40 12.19
C ASN A 304 13.13 -3.61 13.50
N GLU A 305 12.98 -2.69 14.46
CA GLU A 305 13.58 -2.76 15.78
C GLU A 305 13.05 -3.96 16.59
N GLU A 306 11.73 -4.17 16.59
CA GLU A 306 11.10 -5.32 17.25
C GLU A 306 11.53 -6.63 16.60
N SER A 307 11.59 -6.69 15.29
CA SER A 307 12.05 -7.86 14.52
C SER A 307 13.52 -8.18 14.82
N TYR A 308 14.37 -7.14 14.85
CA TYR A 308 15.77 -7.30 15.23
C TYR A 308 15.93 -7.81 16.67
N LEU A 309 15.21 -7.23 17.63
CA LEU A 309 15.24 -7.65 19.02
C LEU A 309 14.71 -9.06 19.19
N PHE A 310 13.66 -9.44 18.44
CA PHE A 310 13.09 -10.76 18.50
C PHE A 310 14.10 -11.83 18.06
N GLN A 311 14.75 -11.65 16.92
CA GLN A 311 15.77 -12.61 16.48
C GLN A 311 17.03 -12.59 17.36
N LYS A 312 17.42 -11.43 17.92
CA LYS A 312 18.51 -11.32 18.89
C LYS A 312 18.20 -12.09 20.17
N LEU A 313 16.97 -12.04 20.68
CA LEU A 313 16.52 -12.79 21.84
C LEU A 313 16.72 -14.31 21.63
N PHE A 314 16.30 -14.84 20.49
CA PHE A 314 16.43 -16.26 20.21
C PHE A 314 17.87 -16.70 19.98
N ARG A 315 18.58 -16.00 19.10
CA ARG A 315 19.94 -16.37 18.70
C ARG A 315 20.99 -16.02 19.76
N GLY A 316 20.91 -14.79 20.27
CA GLY A 316 21.91 -14.29 21.24
C GLY A 316 21.69 -14.80 22.66
N LEU A 317 20.43 -14.85 23.12
CA LEU A 317 20.15 -15.19 24.52
C LEU A 317 19.74 -16.65 24.71
N TYR A 318 18.87 -17.18 23.86
CA TYR A 318 18.40 -18.58 23.95
C TYR A 318 19.32 -19.57 23.23
N GLY A 319 20.20 -19.12 22.35
CA GLY A 319 21.09 -19.98 21.57
C GLY A 319 20.34 -20.84 20.53
N SER A 320 19.18 -20.37 20.06
CA SER A 320 18.32 -21.09 19.12
C SER A 320 18.22 -20.37 17.78
N ASN A 321 18.31 -21.12 16.67
CA ASN A 321 17.99 -20.67 15.33
C ASN A 321 16.61 -21.16 14.85
N GLN A 322 15.77 -21.67 15.74
CA GLN A 322 14.40 -22.09 15.44
C GLN A 322 13.48 -20.85 15.33
N ILE A 323 13.80 -19.97 14.40
CA ILE A 323 13.11 -18.69 14.22
C ILE A 323 12.63 -18.57 12.78
N THR A 324 11.41 -18.09 12.59
CA THR A 324 10.82 -17.86 11.27
C THR A 324 9.79 -16.73 11.33
N ASN A 325 9.24 -16.37 10.19
CA ASN A 325 8.08 -15.50 10.07
C ASN A 325 7.08 -16.11 9.08
N LEU A 326 5.88 -15.56 9.01
CA LEU A 326 4.82 -16.15 8.22
C LEU A 326 5.07 -16.03 6.71
N ALA A 327 5.68 -14.92 6.24
CA ALA A 327 6.06 -14.77 4.83
C ALA A 327 7.08 -15.86 4.42
N HIS A 328 8.07 -16.12 5.28
CA HIS A 328 9.04 -17.19 5.04
C HIS A 328 8.39 -18.59 5.06
N MET A 329 7.49 -18.85 6.01
CA MET A 329 6.78 -20.13 6.10
C MET A 329 5.90 -20.41 4.85
N ARG A 330 5.31 -19.36 4.26
CA ARG A 330 4.51 -19.49 3.03
C ARG A 330 5.37 -19.65 1.79
N ALA A 331 6.45 -18.89 1.69
CA ALA A 331 7.26 -18.79 0.49
C ALA A 331 8.74 -18.49 0.79
N PRO A 332 9.49 -19.48 1.29
CA PRO A 332 10.91 -19.31 1.64
C PRO A 332 11.76 -18.90 0.44
N TYR A 333 11.33 -19.22 -0.77
CA TYR A 333 12.01 -18.95 -2.04
C TYR A 333 11.95 -17.48 -2.49
N VAL A 334 11.09 -16.63 -1.91
CA VAL A 334 10.97 -15.20 -2.32
C VAL A 334 12.24 -14.41 -2.02
N ASN A 335 12.89 -14.66 -0.89
CA ASN A 335 14.14 -13.98 -0.55
C ASN A 335 15.26 -14.37 -1.53
N GLN A 336 15.37 -15.63 -1.89
CA GLN A 336 16.32 -16.11 -2.90
C GLN A 336 16.03 -15.53 -4.29
N PHE A 337 14.76 -15.43 -4.66
CA PHE A 337 14.36 -14.78 -5.91
C PHE A 337 14.84 -13.33 -5.95
N MET A 338 14.64 -12.54 -4.87
CA MET A 338 15.08 -11.15 -4.81
C MET A 338 16.60 -11.01 -4.87
N ILE A 339 17.34 -11.85 -4.14
CA ILE A 339 18.81 -11.88 -4.18
C ILE A 339 19.28 -12.11 -5.61
N ARG A 340 18.73 -13.12 -6.30
CA ARG A 340 19.07 -13.42 -7.69
C ARG A 340 18.72 -12.29 -8.66
N CYS A 341 17.60 -11.57 -8.42
CA CYS A 341 17.27 -10.36 -9.20
C CYS A 341 18.40 -9.33 -9.09
N PHE A 342 18.82 -8.99 -7.87
CA PHE A 342 19.86 -8.00 -7.62
C PHE A 342 21.24 -8.44 -8.15
N GLU A 343 21.62 -9.71 -8.00
CA GLU A 343 22.84 -10.29 -8.57
C GLU A 343 22.89 -10.15 -10.10
N ASN A 344 21.75 -10.14 -10.76
CA ASN A 344 21.61 -9.95 -12.20
C ASN A 344 21.36 -8.49 -12.60
N GLY A 345 21.51 -7.52 -11.68
CA GLY A 345 21.32 -6.10 -11.94
C GLY A 345 19.85 -5.65 -12.08
N ILE A 346 18.90 -6.52 -11.78
CA ILE A 346 17.47 -6.22 -11.84
C ILE A 346 17.06 -5.61 -10.50
N ASN A 347 16.67 -4.35 -10.52
CA ASN A 347 16.36 -3.59 -9.32
C ASN A 347 14.85 -3.32 -9.20
N SER A 348 14.42 -2.90 -8.01
CA SER A 348 13.09 -2.32 -7.79
C SER A 348 13.18 -0.80 -7.91
N LYS A 349 12.31 -0.20 -8.71
CA LYS A 349 12.12 1.25 -8.74
C LYS A 349 11.09 1.67 -7.70
N PRO A 350 11.09 2.93 -7.24
CA PRO A 350 10.01 3.46 -6.44
C PRO A 350 8.65 3.22 -7.09
N VAL A 351 7.66 2.86 -6.27
CA VAL A 351 6.28 2.59 -6.76
C VAL A 351 5.63 3.82 -7.41
N THR A 352 6.10 5.02 -7.10
CA THR A 352 5.70 6.28 -7.73
C THR A 352 6.10 6.38 -9.20
N GLU A 353 7.07 5.60 -9.64
CA GLU A 353 7.51 5.57 -11.04
C GLU A 353 6.72 4.56 -11.88
N MET A 354 5.98 3.65 -11.23
CA MET A 354 5.19 2.62 -11.93
C MET A 354 4.22 3.21 -12.95
N GLU A 355 3.54 4.30 -12.61
CA GLU A 355 2.56 4.95 -13.49
C GLU A 355 3.16 5.65 -14.71
N LYS A 356 4.50 5.76 -14.77
CA LYS A 356 5.25 6.39 -15.87
C LYS A 356 5.97 5.37 -16.76
N SER A 357 5.88 4.10 -16.42
CA SER A 357 6.48 3.02 -17.22
C SER A 357 5.72 2.85 -18.54
N ASP A 358 6.40 2.38 -19.59
CA ASP A 358 5.76 2.12 -20.89
C ASP A 358 4.77 0.95 -20.78
N VAL A 359 5.12 -0.04 -19.94
CA VAL A 359 4.27 -1.22 -19.72
C VAL A 359 4.34 -1.67 -18.25
N ILE A 360 3.17 -1.98 -17.69
CA ILE A 360 3.03 -2.65 -16.39
C ILE A 360 2.50 -4.06 -16.64
N PHE A 361 3.32 -5.06 -16.31
CA PHE A 361 2.92 -6.46 -16.33
C PHE A 361 2.54 -6.90 -14.90
N ILE A 362 1.24 -7.04 -14.64
CA ILE A 362 0.67 -7.46 -13.36
C ILE A 362 0.47 -8.97 -13.43
N PHE A 363 1.22 -9.72 -12.63
CA PHE A 363 1.20 -11.17 -12.62
C PHE A 363 0.72 -11.70 -11.27
N ASN A 364 -0.33 -12.53 -11.27
CA ASN A 364 -0.92 -13.15 -10.08
C ASN A 364 -1.25 -12.14 -8.96
N SER A 365 -1.78 -10.98 -9.33
CA SER A 365 -2.27 -9.99 -8.38
C SER A 365 -3.70 -9.59 -8.68
N ASP A 366 -4.53 -9.58 -7.65
CA ASP A 366 -5.75 -8.78 -7.59
C ASP A 366 -5.39 -7.40 -7.03
N LEU A 367 -4.68 -6.62 -7.87
CA LEU A 367 -4.06 -5.37 -7.47
C LEU A 367 -5.01 -4.40 -6.73
N PRO A 368 -6.30 -4.22 -7.14
CA PRO A 368 -7.23 -3.38 -6.39
C PRO A 368 -7.55 -3.87 -4.98
N SER A 369 -7.45 -5.16 -4.72
CA SER A 369 -7.71 -5.76 -3.40
C SER A 369 -6.45 -5.83 -2.54
N GLU A 370 -5.33 -6.24 -3.13
CA GLU A 370 -4.05 -6.39 -2.44
C GLU A 370 -3.41 -5.04 -2.13
N TYR A 371 -3.28 -4.21 -3.16
CA TYR A 371 -2.60 -2.91 -3.11
C TYR A 371 -3.48 -1.82 -3.76
N PRO A 372 -4.57 -1.38 -3.11
CA PRO A 372 -5.55 -0.50 -3.77
C PRO A 372 -4.96 0.82 -4.28
N VAL A 373 -3.95 1.39 -3.60
CA VAL A 373 -3.24 2.57 -4.08
C VAL A 373 -2.39 2.25 -5.32
N GLY A 374 -1.81 1.04 -5.37
CA GLY A 374 -1.12 0.54 -6.57
C GLY A 374 -2.06 0.34 -7.75
N GLY A 375 -3.27 -0.18 -7.49
CA GLY A 375 -4.33 -0.26 -8.50
C GLY A 375 -4.71 1.10 -9.07
N ASN A 376 -4.72 2.13 -8.21
CA ASN A 376 -4.91 3.51 -8.64
C ASN A 376 -3.76 4.00 -9.54
N SER A 377 -2.51 3.77 -9.14
CA SER A 377 -1.34 4.17 -9.94
C SER A 377 -1.32 3.47 -11.31
N ALA A 378 -1.65 2.18 -11.37
CA ALA A 378 -1.77 1.46 -12.65
C ALA A 378 -2.85 2.06 -13.56
N ARG A 379 -4.04 2.39 -13.01
CA ARG A 379 -5.10 3.08 -13.78
C ARG A 379 -4.67 4.45 -14.27
N LYS A 380 -4.01 5.25 -13.43
CA LYS A 380 -3.49 6.56 -13.83
C LYS A 380 -2.48 6.43 -14.96
N GLY A 381 -1.58 5.47 -14.89
CA GLY A 381 -0.64 5.17 -15.96
C GLY A 381 -1.36 4.94 -17.29
N ALA A 382 -2.35 4.06 -17.30
CA ALA A 382 -3.10 3.72 -18.50
C ALA A 382 -4.00 4.87 -19.02
N ILE A 383 -4.56 5.70 -18.14
CA ILE A 383 -5.49 6.78 -18.57
C ILE A 383 -4.74 8.04 -19.01
N PHE A 384 -3.62 8.37 -18.37
CA PHE A 384 -3.00 9.68 -18.52
C PHE A 384 -1.56 9.66 -19.05
N ASN A 385 -0.89 8.50 -19.04
CA ASN A 385 0.53 8.38 -19.40
C ASN A 385 0.80 7.38 -20.52
N ASP A 386 -0.25 6.91 -21.22
CA ASP A 386 -0.15 5.92 -22.31
C ASP A 386 0.56 4.61 -21.88
N THR A 387 0.53 4.27 -20.59
CA THR A 387 1.10 3.03 -20.05
C THR A 387 0.24 1.84 -20.45
N ASP A 388 0.84 0.84 -21.06
CA ASP A 388 0.14 -0.40 -21.40
C ASP A 388 -0.05 -1.30 -20.18
N LEU A 389 -1.24 -1.88 -20.01
CA LEU A 389 -1.51 -2.83 -18.92
C LEU A 389 -1.65 -4.25 -19.45
N ILE A 390 -0.78 -5.13 -18.99
CA ILE A 390 -0.88 -6.59 -19.18
C ILE A 390 -1.26 -7.21 -17.84
N ILE A 391 -2.42 -7.87 -17.75
CA ILE A 391 -2.88 -8.53 -16.52
C ILE A 391 -2.94 -10.03 -16.75
N ALA A 392 -2.13 -10.79 -16.03
CA ALA A 392 -2.10 -12.25 -16.03
C ALA A 392 -2.57 -12.78 -14.68
N ASN A 393 -3.74 -13.41 -14.67
CA ASN A 393 -4.32 -14.01 -13.46
C ASN A 393 -5.31 -15.13 -13.84
N PRO A 394 -5.36 -16.24 -13.10
CA PRO A 394 -6.38 -17.28 -13.33
C PRO A 394 -7.81 -16.75 -13.15
N ARG A 395 -8.00 -15.76 -12.26
CA ARG A 395 -9.28 -15.09 -12.02
C ARG A 395 -9.41 -13.85 -12.88
N LYS A 396 -10.64 -13.45 -13.19
CA LYS A 396 -10.88 -12.14 -13.78
C LYS A 396 -10.70 -11.07 -12.69
N VAL A 397 -9.58 -10.37 -12.73
CA VAL A 397 -9.35 -9.18 -11.90
C VAL A 397 -10.17 -8.01 -12.44
N ILE A 398 -10.94 -7.35 -11.57
CA ILE A 398 -11.75 -6.19 -11.92
C ILE A 398 -10.97 -4.92 -11.56
N LEU A 399 -10.41 -4.29 -12.57
CA LEU A 399 -9.87 -2.94 -12.46
C LEU A 399 -10.94 -2.00 -13.03
N LYS A 400 -11.55 -1.13 -12.20
CA LYS A 400 -12.55 -0.17 -12.70
C LYS A 400 -11.94 0.63 -13.85
N ASN A 401 -12.76 0.94 -14.86
CA ASN A 401 -12.32 1.52 -16.11
C ASN A 401 -11.56 0.53 -17.03
N GLU A 402 -12.16 -0.65 -17.22
CA GLU A 402 -11.58 -1.80 -17.95
C GLU A 402 -11.19 -1.49 -19.43
N ALA A 403 -11.68 -0.38 -19.99
CA ALA A 403 -11.35 0.03 -21.37
C ALA A 403 -9.84 0.29 -21.58
N ASN A 404 -9.09 0.49 -20.50
CA ASN A 404 -7.66 0.80 -20.54
C ASN A 404 -6.76 -0.42 -20.22
N ILE A 405 -7.32 -1.64 -20.25
CA ILE A 405 -6.52 -2.86 -20.11
C ILE A 405 -6.24 -3.40 -21.50
N ASP A 406 -4.99 -3.33 -21.91
CA ASP A 406 -4.58 -3.69 -23.27
C ASP A 406 -4.59 -5.20 -23.51
N ILE A 407 -4.11 -5.98 -22.54
CA ILE A 407 -4.00 -7.43 -22.68
C ILE A 407 -4.39 -8.12 -21.38
N ARG A 408 -5.36 -9.04 -21.49
CA ARG A 408 -5.73 -9.97 -20.42
C ARG A 408 -5.26 -11.39 -20.74
N LEU A 409 -4.53 -11.98 -19.81
CA LEU A 409 -4.09 -13.36 -19.85
C LEU A 409 -4.82 -14.13 -18.74
N ASN A 410 -6.07 -14.51 -18.99
CA ASN A 410 -6.80 -15.38 -18.08
C ASN A 410 -6.50 -16.83 -18.43
N TYR A 411 -5.83 -17.52 -17.54
CA TYR A 411 -5.32 -18.86 -17.78
C TYR A 411 -5.85 -19.89 -16.77
N THR A 412 -5.75 -21.15 -17.11
CA THR A 412 -6.12 -22.25 -16.23
C THR A 412 -5.25 -22.26 -14.97
N LEU A 413 -5.86 -22.31 -13.79
CA LEU A 413 -5.15 -22.32 -12.51
C LEU A 413 -4.05 -23.40 -12.49
N GLY A 414 -2.85 -23.04 -12.04
CA GLY A 414 -1.66 -23.91 -12.01
C GLY A 414 -0.86 -23.99 -13.32
N SER A 415 -1.27 -23.24 -14.36
CA SER A 415 -0.51 -23.14 -15.61
C SER A 415 0.39 -21.90 -15.70
N ASP A 416 0.67 -21.25 -14.59
CA ASP A 416 1.46 -20.02 -14.45
C ASP A 416 2.81 -20.11 -15.15
N VAL A 417 3.58 -21.13 -14.84
CA VAL A 417 4.90 -21.41 -15.44
C VAL A 417 4.81 -21.51 -16.96
N THR A 418 3.73 -22.15 -17.46
CA THR A 418 3.53 -22.33 -18.90
C THR A 418 3.29 -20.99 -19.61
N VAL A 419 2.53 -20.08 -19.00
CA VAL A 419 2.30 -18.73 -19.52
C VAL A 419 3.62 -17.97 -19.63
N VAL A 420 4.40 -17.92 -18.56
CA VAL A 420 5.66 -17.18 -18.50
C VAL A 420 6.68 -17.73 -19.47
N ASN A 421 6.87 -19.07 -19.49
CA ASN A 421 7.83 -19.73 -20.37
C ASN A 421 7.44 -19.59 -21.85
N ARG A 422 6.14 -19.57 -22.18
CA ARG A 422 5.71 -19.29 -23.56
C ARG A 422 6.05 -17.86 -23.98
N ILE A 423 5.82 -16.88 -23.12
CA ILE A 423 6.22 -15.48 -23.37
C ILE A 423 7.74 -15.43 -23.62
N ALA A 424 8.55 -16.04 -22.74
CA ALA A 424 10.00 -16.10 -22.90
C ALA A 424 10.41 -16.75 -24.24
N ARG A 425 9.77 -17.84 -24.61
CA ARG A 425 10.02 -18.54 -25.89
C ARG A 425 9.70 -17.64 -27.08
N ILE A 426 8.57 -16.94 -27.08
CA ILE A 426 8.19 -16.01 -28.14
C ILE A 426 9.22 -14.90 -28.32
N LEU A 427 9.72 -14.33 -27.20
CA LEU A 427 10.76 -13.29 -27.26
C LEU A 427 12.03 -13.76 -27.96
N ILE A 428 12.44 -15.01 -27.71
CA ILE A 428 13.59 -15.64 -28.36
C ILE A 428 13.32 -15.94 -29.83
N ASP A 429 12.21 -16.61 -30.13
CA ASP A 429 11.88 -17.04 -31.50
C ASP A 429 11.69 -15.88 -32.46
N GLN A 430 11.17 -14.75 -31.99
CA GLN A 430 10.97 -13.55 -32.79
C GLN A 430 12.20 -12.61 -32.81
N GLY A 431 13.29 -12.98 -32.15
CA GLY A 431 14.52 -12.16 -32.10
C GLY A 431 14.32 -10.81 -31.41
N ILE A 432 13.37 -10.73 -30.47
CA ILE A 432 13.12 -9.49 -29.68
C ILE A 432 14.26 -9.31 -28.67
N VAL A 433 14.85 -10.40 -28.20
CA VAL A 433 16.00 -10.43 -27.32
C VAL A 433 17.26 -10.89 -28.09
N ASP A 434 18.36 -10.20 -27.88
CA ASP A 434 19.65 -10.52 -28.48
C ASP A 434 20.34 -11.66 -27.71
N SER A 435 20.29 -12.86 -28.29
CA SER A 435 20.90 -14.05 -27.70
C SER A 435 22.40 -13.92 -27.41
N ASN A 436 23.14 -13.14 -28.20
CA ASN A 436 24.59 -12.97 -28.00
C ASN A 436 24.88 -12.10 -26.78
N LYS A 437 24.10 -11.04 -26.59
CA LYS A 437 24.19 -10.19 -25.38
C LYS A 437 23.89 -11.01 -24.13
N ILE A 438 22.83 -11.84 -24.16
CA ILE A 438 22.44 -12.67 -23.02
C ILE A 438 23.53 -13.70 -22.70
N LYS A 439 24.06 -14.42 -23.70
CA LYS A 439 25.15 -15.41 -23.52
C LYS A 439 26.41 -14.81 -22.90
N SER A 440 26.69 -13.54 -23.15
CA SER A 440 27.84 -12.86 -22.55
C SER A 440 27.61 -12.45 -21.09
N ALA A 441 26.34 -12.32 -20.66
CA ALA A 441 25.96 -11.83 -19.35
C ALA A 441 25.60 -12.95 -18.36
N VAL A 442 25.07 -14.07 -18.83
CA VAL A 442 24.56 -15.14 -17.98
C VAL A 442 25.07 -16.51 -18.41
N GLN A 443 25.15 -17.43 -17.43
CA GLN A 443 25.49 -18.84 -17.68
C GLN A 443 24.24 -19.65 -18.08
N ASN A 444 24.45 -20.80 -18.73
CA ASN A 444 23.41 -21.80 -19.03
C ASN A 444 22.25 -21.31 -19.93
N TYR A 445 22.48 -20.25 -20.74
CA TYR A 445 21.47 -19.73 -21.67
C TYR A 445 20.95 -20.81 -22.64
N ASP A 446 21.85 -21.59 -23.25
CA ASP A 446 21.48 -22.64 -24.22
C ASP A 446 20.66 -23.77 -23.57
N GLU A 447 20.95 -24.15 -22.33
CA GLU A 447 20.16 -25.11 -21.55
C GLU A 447 18.77 -24.58 -21.28
N MET A 448 18.65 -23.32 -20.91
CA MET A 448 17.36 -22.65 -20.71
C MET A 448 16.56 -22.64 -22.03
N VAL A 449 17.14 -22.23 -23.14
CA VAL A 449 16.48 -22.23 -24.46
C VAL A 449 15.98 -23.64 -24.84
N ASN A 450 16.81 -24.66 -24.61
CA ASN A 450 16.42 -26.03 -24.85
C ASN A 450 15.24 -26.45 -23.97
N SER A 451 15.21 -26.05 -22.70
CA SER A 451 14.09 -26.34 -21.80
C SER A 451 12.78 -25.70 -22.24
N LEU A 452 12.86 -24.54 -22.93
CA LEU A 452 11.70 -23.84 -23.46
C LEU A 452 11.14 -24.50 -24.75
N SER A 453 11.81 -25.47 -25.36
CA SER A 453 11.40 -26.07 -26.64
C SER A 453 10.02 -26.76 -26.59
N SER A 454 9.61 -27.25 -25.43
CA SER A 454 8.29 -27.88 -25.20
C SER A 454 7.11 -26.89 -25.15
N TYR A 455 7.36 -25.60 -24.95
CA TYR A 455 6.31 -24.58 -24.86
C TYR A 455 5.91 -24.08 -26.25
N THR A 456 5.39 -24.98 -27.08
CA THR A 456 4.86 -24.64 -28.42
C THR A 456 3.51 -23.91 -28.31
N ALA A 457 3.08 -23.24 -29.37
CA ALA A 457 1.78 -22.57 -29.45
C ALA A 457 0.63 -23.51 -29.07
N GLU A 458 0.59 -24.69 -29.74
CA GLU A 458 -0.46 -25.68 -29.53
C GLU A 458 -0.47 -26.28 -28.12
N ALA A 459 0.70 -26.70 -27.62
CA ALA A 459 0.83 -27.26 -26.27
C ALA A 459 0.44 -26.24 -25.20
N THR A 460 0.89 -24.98 -25.35
CA THR A 460 0.58 -23.91 -24.42
C THR A 460 -0.90 -23.58 -24.41
N GLN A 461 -1.53 -23.38 -25.56
CA GLN A 461 -2.95 -23.11 -25.64
C GLN A 461 -3.80 -24.22 -25.02
N LYS A 462 -3.42 -25.49 -25.23
CA LYS A 462 -4.11 -26.63 -24.63
C LYS A 462 -4.04 -26.63 -23.10
N ILE A 463 -2.91 -26.20 -22.51
CA ILE A 463 -2.68 -26.19 -21.06
C ILE A 463 -3.31 -24.93 -20.42
N THR A 464 -3.09 -23.78 -21.01
CA THR A 464 -3.45 -22.48 -20.41
C THR A 464 -4.85 -22.02 -20.77
N GLY A 465 -5.39 -22.45 -21.91
CA GLY A 465 -6.62 -21.96 -22.50
C GLY A 465 -6.46 -20.61 -23.23
N ILE A 466 -5.25 -20.01 -23.23
CA ILE A 466 -5.02 -18.72 -23.90
C ILE A 466 -4.66 -18.94 -25.36
N PRO A 467 -5.30 -18.27 -26.32
CA PRO A 467 -4.86 -18.27 -27.73
C PRO A 467 -3.43 -17.74 -27.89
N ASP A 468 -2.61 -18.40 -28.70
CA ASP A 468 -1.20 -18.04 -28.85
C ASP A 468 -0.99 -16.61 -29.38
N GLU A 469 -1.90 -16.10 -30.18
CA GLU A 469 -1.88 -14.71 -30.65
C GLU A 469 -1.95 -13.68 -29.50
N VAL A 470 -2.68 -14.00 -28.41
CA VAL A 470 -2.78 -13.13 -27.24
C VAL A 470 -1.46 -13.15 -26.47
N LEU A 471 -0.85 -14.32 -26.27
CA LEU A 471 0.48 -14.45 -25.66
C LEU A 471 1.55 -13.76 -26.51
N THR A 472 1.44 -13.87 -27.84
CA THR A 472 2.35 -13.19 -28.76
C THR A 472 2.23 -11.66 -28.67
N ARG A 473 1.01 -11.12 -28.54
CA ARG A 473 0.82 -9.69 -28.31
C ARG A 473 1.46 -9.27 -26.98
N ALA A 474 1.23 -10.03 -25.90
CA ALA A 474 1.81 -9.73 -24.60
C ALA A 474 3.34 -9.74 -24.63
N ALA A 475 3.94 -10.78 -25.24
CA ALA A 475 5.39 -10.89 -25.42
C ALA A 475 5.96 -9.69 -26.20
N ASN A 476 5.34 -9.35 -27.34
CA ASN A 476 5.76 -8.21 -28.15
C ASN A 476 5.69 -6.89 -27.38
N ARG A 477 4.56 -6.67 -26.67
CA ARG A 477 4.38 -5.42 -25.92
C ARG A 477 5.40 -5.32 -24.79
N PHE A 478 5.52 -6.35 -24.00
CA PHE A 478 6.48 -6.38 -22.88
C PHE A 478 7.94 -6.34 -23.37
N GLY A 479 8.29 -7.12 -24.39
CA GLY A 479 9.66 -7.20 -24.87
C GLY A 479 10.19 -5.97 -25.59
N ARG A 480 9.31 -5.19 -26.27
CA ARG A 480 9.70 -4.01 -27.06
C ARG A 480 9.59 -2.68 -26.32
N SER A 481 8.95 -2.65 -25.14
CA SER A 481 8.90 -1.45 -24.31
C SER A 481 10.28 -1.08 -23.78
N ALA A 482 10.57 0.21 -23.61
CA ALA A 482 11.83 0.66 -23.08
C ALA A 482 11.86 0.65 -21.55
N ASP A 483 10.77 0.97 -20.89
CA ASP A 483 10.63 0.93 -19.44
C ASP A 483 9.52 -0.03 -19.00
N ARG A 484 9.92 -1.12 -18.35
CA ARG A 484 9.04 -2.23 -17.95
C ARG A 484 8.90 -2.26 -16.44
N TYR A 485 7.67 -2.47 -15.97
CA TYR A 485 7.39 -2.71 -14.57
C TYR A 485 6.68 -4.06 -14.42
N LEU A 486 7.33 -5.01 -13.75
CA LEU A 486 6.76 -6.32 -13.42
C LEU A 486 6.28 -6.30 -11.96
N LEU A 487 4.98 -6.33 -11.76
CA LEU A 487 4.36 -6.45 -10.44
C LEU A 487 3.92 -7.90 -10.23
N ILE A 488 4.46 -8.55 -9.20
CA ILE A 488 4.13 -9.92 -8.83
C ILE A 488 3.26 -9.88 -7.58
N GLY A 489 2.06 -10.44 -7.66
CA GLY A 489 1.09 -10.45 -6.57
C GLY A 489 1.19 -11.67 -5.67
N ASN A 490 0.44 -11.62 -4.56
CA ASN A 490 0.47 -12.64 -3.52
C ASN A 490 -0.29 -13.92 -3.92
N ASP A 491 -1.16 -13.88 -4.94
CA ASP A 491 -1.86 -15.06 -5.46
C ASP A 491 -0.87 -16.17 -5.92
N ILE A 492 0.39 -15.79 -6.20
CA ILE A 492 1.45 -16.77 -6.59
C ILE A 492 1.71 -17.83 -5.51
N PHE A 493 1.47 -17.49 -4.23
CA PHE A 493 1.66 -18.40 -3.11
C PHE A 493 0.62 -19.52 -3.06
N ASP A 494 -0.52 -19.31 -3.67
CA ASP A 494 -1.68 -20.20 -3.59
C ASP A 494 -1.78 -21.17 -4.79
N THR A 495 -0.86 -21.05 -5.76
CA THR A 495 -0.87 -21.88 -6.99
C THR A 495 -0.26 -23.26 -6.79
N GLY A 496 0.45 -23.50 -5.68
CA GLY A 496 1.21 -24.72 -5.42
C GLY A 496 2.51 -24.85 -6.24
N ARG A 497 2.79 -23.88 -7.12
CA ARG A 497 3.99 -23.82 -8.00
C ARG A 497 4.67 -22.45 -7.94
N GLY A 498 4.58 -21.79 -6.80
CA GLY A 498 5.10 -20.43 -6.63
C GLY A 498 6.60 -20.31 -6.90
N GLU A 499 7.40 -21.26 -6.43
CA GLU A 499 8.86 -21.26 -6.66
C GLU A 499 9.20 -21.38 -8.15
N GLU A 500 8.60 -22.34 -8.86
CA GLU A 500 8.85 -22.53 -10.29
C GLU A 500 8.36 -21.31 -11.09
N THR A 501 7.27 -20.69 -10.65
CA THR A 501 6.73 -19.49 -11.30
C THR A 501 7.66 -18.30 -11.10
N LEU A 502 8.19 -18.07 -9.88
CA LEU A 502 9.18 -17.03 -9.65
C LEU A 502 10.47 -17.27 -10.43
N ASN A 503 10.95 -18.52 -10.52
CA ASN A 503 12.12 -18.84 -11.33
C ASN A 503 11.88 -18.57 -12.83
N ALA A 504 10.68 -18.87 -13.34
CA ALA A 504 10.30 -18.54 -14.72
C ALA A 504 10.23 -17.01 -14.95
N LEU A 505 9.66 -16.26 -13.99
CA LEU A 505 9.62 -14.79 -14.03
C LEU A 505 11.03 -14.15 -13.94
N LEU A 506 11.92 -14.74 -13.13
CA LEU A 506 13.33 -14.35 -13.07
C LEU A 506 14.00 -14.54 -14.43
N ASN A 507 13.85 -15.70 -15.05
CA ASN A 507 14.41 -15.97 -16.37
C ASN A 507 13.87 -15.00 -17.42
N LEU A 508 12.55 -14.73 -17.42
CA LEU A 508 11.94 -13.75 -18.30
C LEU A 508 12.53 -12.35 -18.07
N SER A 509 12.73 -11.98 -16.81
CA SER A 509 13.30 -10.68 -16.44
C SER A 509 14.76 -10.54 -16.88
N ILE A 510 15.56 -11.59 -16.71
CA ILE A 510 16.95 -11.66 -17.19
C ILE A 510 17.01 -11.54 -18.72
N LEU A 511 16.13 -12.24 -19.43
CA LEU A 511 16.05 -12.18 -20.89
C LEU A 511 15.82 -10.76 -21.39
N VAL A 512 14.86 -10.03 -20.81
CA VAL A 512 14.57 -8.66 -21.26
C VAL A 512 15.58 -7.66 -20.73
N HIS A 513 16.19 -7.88 -19.55
CA HIS A 513 17.20 -6.99 -18.98
C HIS A 513 18.48 -6.96 -19.80
N HIS A 514 18.98 -8.15 -20.16
CA HIS A 514 20.26 -8.26 -20.89
C HIS A 514 20.08 -8.30 -22.40
N GLY A 515 18.96 -8.79 -22.91
CA GLY A 515 18.75 -9.05 -24.33
C GLY A 515 17.91 -8.03 -25.07
N ALA A 516 17.05 -7.27 -24.40
CA ALA A 516 16.25 -6.22 -25.01
C ALA A 516 16.83 -4.82 -24.70
N GLU A 517 16.36 -3.81 -25.42
CA GLU A 517 16.65 -2.42 -25.08
C GLU A 517 15.80 -1.95 -23.89
N GLY A 518 16.36 -1.04 -23.06
CA GLY A 518 15.66 -0.44 -21.94
C GLY A 518 15.88 -1.12 -20.59
N SER A 519 14.96 -0.91 -19.66
CA SER A 519 15.05 -1.38 -18.28
C SER A 519 13.86 -2.22 -17.86
N ILE A 520 14.04 -3.00 -16.79
CA ILE A 520 12.96 -3.69 -16.09
C ILE A 520 13.10 -3.44 -14.59
N SER A 521 11.96 -3.22 -13.95
CA SER A 521 11.85 -3.11 -12.49
C SER A 521 10.86 -4.14 -11.97
N ILE A 522 11.12 -4.67 -10.77
CA ILE A 522 10.28 -5.69 -10.17
C ILE A 522 9.70 -5.18 -8.86
N PHE A 523 8.38 -5.38 -8.67
CA PHE A 523 7.72 -5.32 -7.38
C PHE A 523 7.48 -6.76 -6.90
N PRO A 524 8.15 -7.20 -5.81
CA PRO A 524 8.04 -8.58 -5.33
C PRO A 524 6.73 -8.82 -4.60
N PRO A 525 6.26 -10.08 -4.50
CA PRO A 525 5.09 -10.40 -3.70
C PRO A 525 5.40 -10.22 -2.21
N ARG A 526 4.70 -9.29 -1.54
CA ARG A 526 4.80 -8.99 -0.11
C ARG A 526 3.41 -8.63 0.42
N GLU A 527 2.92 -9.29 1.44
CA GLU A 527 1.54 -9.13 1.90
C GLU A 527 1.37 -7.97 2.89
N HIS A 528 2.14 -7.98 3.96
CA HIS A 528 1.97 -7.06 5.07
C HIS A 528 2.98 -5.90 5.06
N CYS A 529 2.69 -4.88 5.87
CA CYS A 529 3.43 -3.62 5.88
C CYS A 529 4.93 -3.76 6.14
N ASN A 530 5.36 -4.78 6.87
CA ASN A 530 6.76 -5.05 7.15
C ASN A 530 7.21 -6.46 6.75
N SER A 531 6.55 -7.11 5.79
CA SER A 531 7.00 -8.41 5.26
C SER A 531 8.44 -8.37 4.73
N GLN A 532 8.88 -7.23 4.22
CA GLN A 532 10.27 -7.03 3.81
C GLN A 532 11.18 -6.87 5.02
N GLY A 533 10.87 -5.95 5.92
CA GLY A 533 11.73 -5.60 7.05
C GLY A 533 11.93 -6.74 8.06
N VAL A 534 10.92 -7.59 8.30
CA VAL A 534 11.08 -8.76 9.17
C VAL A 534 12.13 -9.74 8.62
N ASN A 535 12.22 -9.86 7.28
CA ASN A 535 13.28 -10.65 6.62
C ASN A 535 14.63 -9.91 6.65
N ASP A 536 14.66 -8.60 6.37
CA ASP A 536 15.87 -7.77 6.41
C ASP A 536 16.55 -7.81 7.79
N MET A 537 15.73 -7.87 8.85
CA MET A 537 16.19 -7.96 10.25
C MET A 537 16.56 -9.39 10.68
N GLY A 538 16.47 -10.37 9.79
CA GLY A 538 16.95 -11.72 10.06
C GLY A 538 15.98 -12.60 10.87
N CYS A 539 14.68 -12.27 10.93
CA CYS A 539 13.67 -13.19 11.49
C CYS A 539 13.36 -14.34 10.53
N THR A 540 14.37 -14.92 9.94
CA THR A 540 14.31 -16.08 9.05
C THR A 540 15.36 -17.10 9.48
N PRO A 541 15.14 -18.39 9.19
CA PRO A 541 16.09 -19.39 9.61
C PRO A 541 17.40 -19.38 8.80
N ASP A 542 17.37 -18.83 7.56
CA ASP A 542 18.46 -18.92 6.59
C ASP A 542 19.43 -17.74 6.65
N PHE A 543 18.96 -16.58 7.17
CA PHE A 543 19.71 -15.33 7.10
C PHE A 543 19.83 -14.65 8.48
N LEU A 544 20.96 -14.01 8.66
CA LEU A 544 21.21 -13.00 9.68
C LEU A 544 20.70 -11.63 9.18
N PRO A 545 20.67 -10.58 10.02
CA PRO A 545 20.34 -9.23 9.57
C PRO A 545 21.15 -8.82 8.33
N GLY A 546 20.49 -8.21 7.35
CA GLY A 546 21.12 -7.79 6.08
C GLY A 546 21.37 -8.94 5.10
N TYR A 547 20.62 -10.02 5.17
CA TYR A 547 20.71 -11.20 4.28
C TYR A 547 22.07 -11.91 4.30
N GLN A 548 22.84 -11.77 5.37
CA GLN A 548 24.05 -12.55 5.53
C GLN A 548 23.68 -14.01 5.83
N PRO A 549 24.27 -15.00 5.12
CA PRO A 549 23.95 -16.41 5.36
C PRO A 549 24.20 -16.82 6.82
N ILE A 550 23.32 -17.61 7.40
CA ILE A 550 23.47 -18.12 8.76
C ILE A 550 24.75 -18.97 8.95
N THR A 551 25.33 -19.44 7.87
CA THR A 551 26.59 -20.22 7.85
C THR A 551 27.84 -19.35 7.74
N ASP A 552 27.72 -18.02 7.59
CA ASP A 552 28.85 -17.12 7.51
C ASP A 552 29.49 -16.92 8.90
N SER A 553 30.62 -17.55 9.11
CA SER A 553 31.34 -17.50 10.38
C SER A 553 31.86 -16.10 10.74
N SER A 554 32.16 -15.25 9.76
CA SER A 554 32.60 -13.87 9.97
C SER A 554 31.45 -13.03 10.49
N ALA A 555 30.29 -13.13 9.85
CA ALA A 555 29.07 -12.45 10.27
C ALA A 555 28.64 -12.88 11.68
N LEU A 556 28.66 -14.19 11.96
CA LEU A 556 28.34 -14.72 13.28
C LEU A 556 29.30 -14.21 14.37
N SER A 557 30.59 -14.14 14.07
CA SER A 557 31.60 -13.62 15.02
C SER A 557 31.38 -12.13 15.30
N SER A 558 31.07 -11.34 14.27
CA SER A 558 30.77 -9.92 14.43
C SER A 558 29.51 -9.67 15.27
N LEU A 559 28.45 -10.44 15.03
CA LEU A 559 27.23 -10.34 15.81
C LEU A 559 27.42 -10.85 17.26
N ALA A 560 28.24 -11.86 17.49
CA ALA A 560 28.56 -12.31 18.84
C ALA A 560 29.18 -11.19 19.68
N ILE A 561 30.12 -10.43 19.10
CA ILE A 561 30.72 -9.26 19.75
C ILE A 561 29.67 -8.18 20.01
N GLU A 562 28.87 -7.85 19.01
CA GLU A 562 27.82 -6.83 19.12
C GLU A 562 26.75 -7.16 20.15
N TRP A 563 26.45 -8.43 20.35
CA TRP A 563 25.43 -8.90 21.27
C TRP A 563 25.96 -9.30 22.65
N ASP A 564 27.27 -9.17 22.87
CA ASP A 564 27.94 -9.63 24.10
C ASP A 564 27.65 -11.13 24.37
N ALA A 565 27.68 -11.92 23.31
CA ALA A 565 27.48 -13.38 23.38
C ALA A 565 28.83 -14.10 23.29
N GLU A 566 29.04 -15.18 24.07
CA GLU A 566 30.29 -15.94 24.04
C GLU A 566 30.63 -16.50 22.67
N SER A 567 29.62 -17.03 21.98
CA SER A 567 29.74 -17.46 20.57
C SER A 567 28.35 -17.69 19.97
N LEU A 568 28.23 -17.47 18.68
CA LEU A 568 27.06 -17.84 17.88
C LEU A 568 27.49 -18.94 16.91
N LYS A 569 26.84 -20.10 17.01
CA LYS A 569 27.10 -21.27 16.12
C LYS A 569 25.79 -21.94 15.79
N PHE A 570 25.42 -21.92 14.54
CA PHE A 570 24.21 -22.57 14.05
C PHE A 570 24.58 -23.55 12.93
N GLY A 571 23.91 -24.71 12.90
CA GLY A 571 24.11 -25.69 11.83
C GLY A 571 23.47 -25.26 10.51
N SER A 572 23.91 -25.90 9.43
CA SER A 572 23.28 -25.74 8.10
C SER A 572 21.89 -26.39 8.03
N ASP A 573 21.59 -27.31 8.94
CA ASP A 573 20.27 -27.93 9.01
C ASP A 573 19.29 -26.89 9.55
N ASN A 574 18.23 -26.64 8.79
CA ASN A 574 17.25 -25.61 9.08
C ASN A 574 15.92 -26.23 9.52
N PRO A 575 15.80 -26.64 10.80
CA PRO A 575 14.58 -27.29 11.28
C PRO A 575 13.38 -26.35 11.38
N ALA A 576 13.60 -25.02 11.33
CA ALA A 576 12.50 -24.05 11.34
C ALA A 576 11.67 -24.06 10.05
N ASN A 577 12.18 -24.60 8.95
CA ASN A 577 11.40 -24.84 7.73
C ASN A 577 10.28 -25.87 7.97
N ASP A 578 10.45 -26.77 8.92
CA ASP A 578 9.48 -27.79 9.32
C ASP A 578 8.80 -27.46 10.66
N LEU A 579 8.69 -26.18 11.03
CA LEU A 579 8.24 -25.76 12.38
C LEU A 579 6.90 -26.38 12.78
N ILE A 580 5.92 -26.46 11.88
CA ILE A 580 4.61 -27.07 12.16
C ILE A 580 4.78 -28.54 12.52
N LYS A 581 5.56 -29.27 11.74
CA LYS A 581 5.86 -30.70 12.00
C LYS A 581 6.61 -30.88 13.31
N ASN A 582 7.55 -29.98 13.62
CA ASN A 582 8.33 -30.01 14.85
C ASN A 582 7.51 -29.66 16.09
N CYS A 583 6.50 -28.82 15.97
CA CYS A 583 5.49 -28.62 17.01
C CYS A 583 4.64 -29.89 17.19
N ALA A 584 4.08 -30.43 16.10
CA ALA A 584 3.18 -31.57 16.11
C ALA A 584 3.83 -32.86 16.68
N ASN A 585 5.12 -33.12 16.38
CA ASN A 585 5.84 -34.27 16.89
C ASN A 585 6.45 -34.06 18.29
N GLY A 586 6.23 -32.87 18.88
CA GLY A 586 6.71 -32.52 20.21
C GLY A 586 8.21 -32.23 20.29
N THR A 587 8.90 -31.96 19.20
CA THR A 587 10.29 -31.46 19.19
C THR A 587 10.36 -30.09 19.83
N ILE A 588 9.47 -29.17 19.45
CA ILE A 588 9.36 -27.85 20.05
C ILE A 588 8.63 -27.95 21.40
N LYS A 589 9.25 -27.42 22.43
CA LYS A 589 8.74 -27.43 23.81
C LYS A 589 8.34 -26.05 24.32
N PHE A 590 8.86 -25.00 23.71
CA PHE A 590 8.56 -23.61 23.96
C PHE A 590 8.42 -22.89 22.63
N LEU A 591 7.31 -22.19 22.43
CA LEU A 591 7.09 -21.39 21.24
C LEU A 591 6.62 -19.98 21.63
N HIS A 592 7.24 -18.95 21.03
CA HIS A 592 6.81 -17.56 21.16
C HIS A 592 6.37 -17.02 19.79
N ILE A 593 5.13 -16.56 19.71
CA ILE A 593 4.57 -15.93 18.50
C ILE A 593 4.33 -14.45 18.84
N ALA A 594 4.88 -13.55 18.03
CA ALA A 594 4.78 -12.12 18.28
C ALA A 594 4.16 -11.38 17.07
N GLY A 595 3.04 -10.70 17.29
CA GLY A 595 2.39 -9.83 16.29
C GLY A 595 1.78 -10.56 15.09
N GLU A 596 1.34 -11.82 15.27
CA GLU A 596 0.79 -12.63 14.19
C GLU A 596 -0.29 -13.61 14.67
N ASP A 597 -1.30 -13.87 13.81
CA ASP A 597 -2.34 -14.88 14.03
C ASP A 597 -2.26 -15.99 12.97
N PRO A 598 -1.25 -16.86 13.02
CA PRO A 598 -1.03 -17.85 11.98
C PRO A 598 -2.12 -18.93 11.92
N VAL A 599 -2.89 -19.16 12.98
CA VAL A 599 -4.06 -20.06 12.94
C VAL A 599 -5.12 -19.55 11.95
N HIS A 600 -5.27 -18.23 11.83
CA HIS A 600 -6.23 -17.61 10.93
C HIS A 600 -5.63 -17.29 9.56
N SER A 601 -4.39 -16.78 9.51
CA SER A 601 -3.79 -16.21 8.30
C SER A 601 -2.98 -17.19 7.46
N TYR A 602 -2.56 -18.34 8.03
CA TYR A 602 -1.78 -19.33 7.29
C TYR A 602 -2.68 -20.33 6.55
N TYR A 603 -2.32 -20.69 5.30
CA TYR A 603 -3.13 -21.59 4.48
C TYR A 603 -3.33 -22.99 5.07
N LYS A 604 -2.43 -23.44 5.96
CA LYS A 604 -2.55 -24.65 6.78
C LYS A 604 -2.97 -24.37 8.23
N GLY A 605 -3.80 -23.38 8.46
CA GLY A 605 -4.19 -22.94 9.80
C GLY A 605 -4.76 -24.03 10.70
N ALA A 606 -5.56 -24.96 10.15
CA ALA A 606 -6.11 -26.08 10.91
C ALA A 606 -5.01 -27.07 11.37
N GLU A 607 -4.03 -27.37 10.50
CA GLU A 607 -2.87 -28.20 10.84
C GLU A 607 -2.01 -27.54 11.90
N LEU A 608 -1.75 -26.23 11.73
CA LEU A 608 -1.01 -25.43 12.70
C LEU A 608 -1.73 -25.35 14.05
N LYS A 609 -3.05 -25.16 14.07
CA LYS A 609 -3.83 -25.15 15.32
C LYS A 609 -3.62 -26.44 16.12
N ASN A 610 -3.71 -27.58 15.46
CA ASN A 610 -3.47 -28.88 16.11
C ASN A 610 -2.03 -29.00 16.62
N ALA A 611 -1.06 -28.53 15.86
CA ALA A 611 0.35 -28.53 16.26
C ALA A 611 0.63 -27.63 17.45
N LEU A 612 0.01 -26.44 17.52
CA LEU A 612 0.16 -25.52 18.64
C LEU A 612 -0.43 -26.06 19.95
N GLN A 613 -1.51 -26.82 19.90
CA GLN A 613 -2.16 -27.40 21.07
C GLN A 613 -1.29 -28.43 21.83
N VAL A 614 -0.28 -29.01 21.18
CA VAL A 614 0.63 -29.98 21.80
C VAL A 614 1.96 -29.38 22.25
N VAL A 615 2.21 -28.10 21.96
CA VAL A 615 3.38 -27.37 22.45
C VAL A 615 3.25 -27.20 23.97
N PRO A 616 4.22 -27.65 24.78
CA PRO A 616 4.10 -27.62 26.23
C PRO A 616 4.03 -26.22 26.87
N PHE A 617 4.55 -25.19 26.18
CA PHE A 617 4.40 -23.80 26.63
C PHE A 617 4.39 -22.85 25.45
N LEU A 618 3.29 -22.13 25.29
CA LEU A 618 3.03 -21.20 24.18
C LEU A 618 2.85 -19.77 24.70
N VAL A 619 3.68 -18.86 24.22
CA VAL A 619 3.57 -17.42 24.46
C VAL A 619 3.06 -16.76 23.18
N VAL A 620 2.01 -15.94 23.27
CA VAL A 620 1.48 -15.16 22.15
C VAL A 620 1.39 -13.69 22.53
N GLN A 621 2.11 -12.88 21.80
CA GLN A 621 2.10 -11.43 21.95
C GLN A 621 1.25 -10.82 20.81
N ASP A 622 0.05 -10.36 21.15
CA ASP A 622 -0.89 -9.77 20.18
C ASP A 622 -1.71 -8.65 20.83
N ILE A 623 -2.32 -7.83 20.01
CA ILE A 623 -3.19 -6.72 20.44
C ILE A 623 -4.64 -7.16 20.71
N TYR A 624 -5.03 -8.33 20.20
CA TYR A 624 -6.36 -8.92 20.36
C TYR A 624 -6.26 -10.39 20.77
N MET A 625 -7.35 -10.90 21.34
CA MET A 625 -7.51 -12.33 21.63
C MET A 625 -7.87 -13.08 20.33
N THR A 626 -6.84 -13.27 19.49
CA THR A 626 -6.92 -13.97 18.21
C THR A 626 -7.14 -15.47 18.39
N GLU A 627 -7.39 -16.21 17.30
CA GLU A 627 -7.51 -17.67 17.35
C GLU A 627 -6.20 -18.34 17.83
N THR A 628 -5.07 -17.77 17.48
CA THR A 628 -3.76 -18.21 18.00
C THR A 628 -3.62 -17.86 19.48
N ALA A 629 -3.97 -16.65 19.89
CA ALA A 629 -3.87 -16.20 21.28
C ALA A 629 -4.74 -17.03 22.25
N LYS A 630 -5.88 -17.52 21.80
CA LYS A 630 -6.74 -18.42 22.59
C LYS A 630 -6.08 -19.74 22.96
N LEU A 631 -5.02 -20.14 22.30
CA LEU A 631 -4.28 -21.38 22.58
C LEU A 631 -3.11 -21.16 23.53
N ALA A 632 -2.77 -19.91 23.83
CA ALA A 632 -1.58 -19.56 24.60
C ALA A 632 -1.69 -19.91 26.09
N ASP A 633 -0.53 -20.11 26.72
CA ASP A 633 -0.37 -20.14 28.18
C ASP A 633 -0.25 -18.72 28.73
N ILE A 634 0.40 -17.82 28.00
CA ILE A 634 0.54 -16.40 28.32
C ILE A 634 0.38 -15.58 27.05
#